data_fba5e4a14f9d250a4c3e306986aa7383
#
_entry.id   fba5e4a14f9d250a4c3e306986aa7383
#
_cell.length_a   1.000
_cell.length_b   1.000
_cell.length_c   1.000
_cell.angle_alpha   90.00
_cell.angle_beta   90.00
_cell.angle_gamma   90.00
#
_symmetry.space_group_name_H-M   'P 1'
#
loop_
_entity.id
_entity.type
_entity.pdbx_description
1 polymer ?
#
loop_
_entity_poly.entity_id
_entity_poly.type
_entity_poly.pdbx_seq_one_letter_code
_entity_poly.pdbx_strand_id
1 'polypeptide(L)'
;MTAFPRYPAHLLLAVLALGPWLAPAVAQAPEDAAARAELPEFMTIPAASGKDLTPAAALRPEGFTTWTRSQGDAGSRRYSALSEINRQNVGGLERAWVFHSGDGARNIQCTPIVVGGVMYAPTAGRAIVALDAGTGKVRWRFQVSQPAHPGLEDEPARRGLVYWTGDAVAAPRILFGSGDWVYALDPGTGRPLAGFGQGGRTALPTGATVSGVVYRETFVTAGLYGDIYGFDARSGAQRWRFHTVPRGDEFGADTWRGPAHGQANCWGGLSLDEGRGIVFAAIGAPQPNFIGVGRIGDNLFGDCVLALDAASGRRLWHFQDVRHDIWDLDNAAAPVLLTVTREGRRIDAVACVSKAGVLLLLDRVSGKPIFPFRLRRAPVSRLPGERTAPYQPDPELPELISPPDFRIEDVTTRTPKAHAFVMGQVARATYGWFEPFSEGRANLFMGTRGGGEWSGASVDLPTGRLYVTSNRIVSKVTVLAADEAERDPGFPPSAGEVAYRQSCAVCHGPDRAGNGMVPPLIGVQNRMNESQIRGLLRTGRNAMPPAPQMGEAQENSLIDFLLRRNQPPSRPAKAGTSGASMYTFDGYNFLTDDQGYPGIKPPWGLLNCYDLNTGRILWRVPLGEYPELTRQGLPKTGTQNLGGATVTAGGLVFCAGTADQMIRAFDAGTGAELWKARLPWGGYAAPAVYEAGGREFVVITATGGGKVGGPAGDAYVAFALPVSAPSSRP
;
A
#
# COMPACT_ATOMS: atom_id res chain seq x y z
N MET A 1 7.53 -34.11 -21.24
CA MET A 1 7.54 -35.50 -20.78
C MET A 1 8.97 -35.82 -20.38
N THR A 2 9.27 -35.76 -19.10
CA THR A 2 10.43 -36.43 -18.47
C THR A 2 10.06 -36.60 -16.98
N ALA A 3 10.04 -37.84 -16.57
CA ALA A 3 9.54 -38.33 -15.30
C ALA A 3 10.51 -38.09 -14.14
N PHE A 4 9.97 -37.78 -12.97
CA PHE A 4 10.67 -37.86 -11.69
C PHE A 4 10.46 -39.24 -11.06
N PRO A 5 11.47 -39.80 -10.31
CA PRO A 5 11.38 -41.14 -9.79
C PRO A 5 10.47 -41.25 -8.57
N ARG A 6 9.68 -42.31 -8.54
CA ARG A 6 8.84 -42.77 -7.42
C ARG A 6 9.68 -43.58 -6.45
N TYR A 7 9.55 -43.33 -5.14
CA TYR A 7 9.95 -44.25 -4.10
C TYR A 7 8.78 -45.13 -3.64
N PRO A 8 9.02 -46.41 -3.27
CA PRO A 8 7.96 -47.40 -3.10
C PRO A 8 7.32 -47.37 -1.72
N ALA A 9 6.01 -47.63 -1.68
CA ALA A 9 5.24 -48.00 -0.51
C ALA A 9 5.45 -49.48 -0.21
N HIS A 10 5.63 -49.81 1.06
CA HIS A 10 5.11 -51.02 1.72
C HIS A 10 5.45 -51.00 3.20
N LEU A 11 4.46 -50.91 4.08
CA LEU A 11 4.16 -51.93 5.10
C LEU A 11 2.77 -51.63 5.73
N LEU A 12 1.94 -52.67 5.69
CA LEU A 12 0.57 -52.73 6.22
C LEU A 12 0.57 -53.21 7.68
N LEU A 13 -0.46 -52.75 8.43
CA LEU A 13 -1.23 -53.40 9.49
C LEU A 13 -0.71 -53.40 10.93
N ALA A 14 -1.45 -52.66 11.76
CA ALA A 14 -2.23 -53.26 12.85
C ALA A 14 -3.30 -52.27 13.36
N VAL A 15 -4.57 -52.65 13.18
CA VAL A 15 -5.75 -51.96 13.79
C VAL A 15 -5.83 -52.39 15.23
N LEU A 16 -5.75 -51.45 16.18
CA LEU A 16 -6.29 -51.58 17.53
C LEU A 16 -7.07 -50.31 17.85
N ALA A 17 -8.37 -50.46 17.92
CA ALA A 17 -9.31 -49.44 18.35
C ALA A 17 -9.07 -49.14 19.84
N LEU A 18 -8.57 -47.91 20.09
CA LEU A 18 -8.63 -47.28 21.40
C LEU A 18 -9.22 -45.88 21.20
N GLY A 19 -10.14 -45.52 22.07
CA GLY A 19 -10.99 -44.32 22.00
C GLY A 19 -10.26 -42.98 21.84
N PRO A 20 -11.00 -41.84 21.70
CA PRO A 20 -10.40 -40.55 21.33
C PRO A 20 -9.52 -40.04 22.46
N TRP A 21 -8.26 -40.31 22.40
CA TRP A 21 -7.25 -39.59 23.19
C TRP A 21 -7.13 -38.18 22.57
N LEU A 22 -7.62 -37.19 23.30
CA LEU A 22 -7.29 -35.80 23.08
C LEU A 22 -5.77 -35.67 23.13
N ALA A 23 -5.11 -35.63 21.97
CA ALA A 23 -3.74 -35.26 21.91
C ALA A 23 -3.59 -33.84 22.48
N PRO A 24 -2.71 -33.60 23.46
CA PRO A 24 -2.37 -32.25 23.87
C PRO A 24 -1.86 -31.50 22.63
N ALA A 25 -2.24 -30.22 22.51
CA ALA A 25 -1.64 -29.35 21.47
C ALA A 25 -0.13 -29.46 21.58
N VAL A 26 0.47 -30.19 20.66
CA VAL A 26 1.93 -30.34 20.59
C VAL A 26 2.45 -28.95 20.34
N ALA A 27 3.09 -28.33 21.33
CA ALA A 27 3.89 -27.15 21.14
C ALA A 27 4.85 -27.49 19.98
N GLN A 28 4.64 -26.89 18.81
CA GLN A 28 5.47 -27.21 17.65
C GLN A 28 6.91 -26.88 18.02
N ALA A 29 7.79 -27.86 17.84
CA ALA A 29 9.21 -27.70 18.13
C ALA A 29 9.77 -26.44 17.43
N PRO A 30 10.68 -25.71 18.06
CA PRO A 30 11.36 -24.59 17.41
C PRO A 30 11.93 -24.98 16.05
N GLU A 31 12.12 -24.00 15.16
CA GLU A 31 12.85 -24.25 13.92
C GLU A 31 14.27 -24.76 14.21
N ASP A 32 14.74 -25.70 13.40
CA ASP A 32 16.09 -26.23 13.51
C ASP A 32 17.10 -25.27 12.86
N ALA A 33 17.78 -24.49 13.69
CA ALA A 33 18.78 -23.52 13.25
C ALA A 33 20.01 -24.21 12.62
N ALA A 34 20.35 -25.44 13.07
CA ALA A 34 21.47 -26.18 12.50
C ALA A 34 21.15 -26.67 11.09
N ALA A 35 19.98 -27.27 10.90
CA ALA A 35 19.52 -27.67 9.57
C ALA A 35 19.37 -26.45 8.62
N ARG A 36 18.92 -25.29 9.14
CA ARG A 36 18.86 -24.04 8.35
C ARG A 36 20.27 -23.60 7.93
N ALA A 37 21.26 -23.73 8.79
CA ALA A 37 22.64 -23.32 8.51
C ALA A 37 23.34 -24.20 7.44
N GLU A 38 22.88 -25.42 7.23
CA GLU A 38 23.40 -26.31 6.18
C GLU A 38 22.92 -25.95 4.76
N LEU A 39 21.83 -25.14 4.64
CA LEU A 39 21.39 -24.69 3.34
C LEU A 39 22.41 -23.73 2.71
N PRO A 40 22.53 -23.67 1.36
CA PRO A 40 23.35 -22.65 0.68
C PRO A 40 23.03 -21.24 1.17
N GLU A 41 24.03 -20.38 1.31
CA GLU A 41 23.80 -18.99 1.72
C GLU A 41 22.95 -18.23 0.71
N PHE A 42 23.17 -18.50 -0.58
CA PHE A 42 22.45 -17.87 -1.68
C PHE A 42 21.82 -18.90 -2.61
N MET A 43 20.65 -18.55 -3.12
CA MET A 43 20.01 -19.16 -4.26
C MET A 43 19.73 -18.08 -5.32
N THR A 44 19.69 -18.46 -6.59
CA THR A 44 19.41 -17.52 -7.67
C THR A 44 18.31 -18.07 -8.58
N ILE A 45 17.25 -17.29 -8.75
CA ILE A 45 16.29 -17.51 -9.82
C ILE A 45 16.93 -16.91 -11.09
N PRO A 46 17.17 -17.71 -12.13
CA PRO A 46 17.86 -17.23 -13.31
C PRO A 46 17.04 -16.18 -14.07
N ALA A 47 17.73 -15.25 -14.71
CA ALA A 47 17.10 -14.29 -15.62
C ALA A 47 16.39 -14.98 -16.79
N ALA A 48 15.39 -14.34 -17.34
CA ALA A 48 14.73 -14.75 -18.57
C ALA A 48 15.76 -14.88 -19.70
N SER A 49 15.74 -16.03 -20.39
CA SER A 49 16.56 -16.27 -21.57
C SER A 49 15.94 -15.72 -22.86
N GLY A 50 16.69 -15.66 -23.94
CA GLY A 50 16.22 -15.06 -25.20
C GLY A 50 14.86 -15.53 -25.72
N LYS A 51 14.50 -16.80 -25.50
CA LYS A 51 13.19 -17.36 -25.86
C LYS A 51 12.05 -16.99 -24.92
N ASP A 52 12.38 -16.59 -23.68
CA ASP A 52 11.42 -16.20 -22.65
C ASP A 52 11.15 -14.69 -22.66
N LEU A 53 11.94 -13.93 -23.40
CA LEU A 53 11.82 -12.48 -23.50
C LEU A 53 10.75 -12.09 -24.52
N THR A 54 9.75 -11.37 -24.07
CA THR A 54 8.62 -10.92 -24.90
C THR A 54 9.02 -9.71 -25.75
N PRO A 55 9.03 -9.81 -27.09
CA PRO A 55 9.31 -8.65 -27.93
C PRO A 55 8.34 -7.49 -27.65
N ALA A 56 8.87 -6.27 -27.70
CA ALA A 56 8.08 -5.07 -27.43
C ALA A 56 6.96 -4.91 -28.46
N ALA A 57 5.74 -4.71 -27.95
CA ALA A 57 4.64 -4.24 -28.78
C ALA A 57 4.85 -2.77 -29.19
N ALA A 58 4.25 -2.36 -30.29
CA ALA A 58 4.25 -0.95 -30.70
C ALA A 58 3.45 -0.13 -29.67
N LEU A 59 4.10 0.84 -29.05
CA LEU A 59 3.49 1.82 -28.17
C LEU A 59 3.73 3.21 -28.77
N ARG A 60 2.69 4.03 -28.77
CA ARG A 60 2.74 5.41 -29.26
C ARG A 60 2.70 6.37 -28.06
N PRO A 61 3.85 6.84 -27.56
CA PRO A 61 3.91 7.70 -26.39
C PRO A 61 3.11 9.00 -26.54
N GLU A 62 3.00 9.53 -27.75
CA GLU A 62 2.29 10.79 -28.09
C GLU A 62 0.79 10.73 -27.82
N GLY A 63 0.21 9.54 -27.68
CA GLY A 63 -1.21 9.36 -27.33
C GLY A 63 -1.56 9.61 -25.85
N PHE A 64 -0.57 9.75 -24.99
CA PHE A 64 -0.80 9.90 -23.55
C PHE A 64 -1.00 11.38 -23.14
N THR A 65 -2.12 11.96 -23.55
CA THR A 65 -2.49 13.37 -23.29
C THR A 65 -3.68 13.52 -22.33
N THR A 66 -4.29 12.40 -21.91
CA THR A 66 -5.47 12.35 -21.02
C THR A 66 -5.24 11.36 -19.89
N TRP A 67 -6.09 11.43 -18.87
CA TRP A 67 -6.05 10.54 -17.70
C TRP A 67 -7.37 9.77 -17.62
N THR A 68 -7.44 8.64 -18.27
CA THR A 68 -8.63 7.79 -18.27
C THR A 68 -8.78 6.95 -17.01
N ARG A 69 -7.71 6.87 -16.21
CA ARG A 69 -7.63 6.13 -14.96
C ARG A 69 -6.75 6.88 -13.96
N SER A 70 -7.00 6.72 -12.66
CA SER A 70 -6.24 7.44 -11.61
C SER A 70 -4.74 7.15 -11.59
N GLN A 71 -4.28 6.05 -12.20
CA GLN A 71 -2.85 5.78 -12.43
C GLN A 71 -2.37 6.22 -13.84
N GLY A 72 -3.10 7.14 -14.49
CA GLY A 72 -2.82 7.66 -15.81
C GLY A 72 -3.55 6.87 -16.90
N ASP A 73 -3.08 5.68 -17.15
CA ASP A 73 -3.56 4.77 -18.18
C ASP A 73 -3.75 3.33 -17.66
N ALA A 74 -4.15 2.42 -18.53
CA ALA A 74 -4.31 1.01 -18.21
C ALA A 74 -3.01 0.35 -17.70
N GLY A 75 -1.84 0.77 -18.20
CA GLY A 75 -0.54 0.26 -17.79
C GLY A 75 0.04 0.91 -16.54
N SER A 76 -0.68 1.79 -15.87
CA SER A 76 -0.27 2.51 -14.64
C SER A 76 1.02 3.33 -14.79
N ARG A 77 1.27 3.90 -15.97
CA ARG A 77 2.54 4.52 -16.34
C ARG A 77 2.76 5.91 -15.77
N ARG A 78 1.70 6.63 -15.43
CA ARG A 78 1.75 8.02 -14.96
C ARG A 78 2.68 8.89 -15.82
N TYR A 79 2.53 8.76 -17.14
CA TYR A 79 3.24 9.50 -18.17
C TYR A 79 2.29 10.45 -18.87
N SER A 80 2.77 11.68 -19.15
CA SER A 80 2.08 12.62 -20.04
C SER A 80 2.95 12.95 -21.22
N ALA A 81 2.39 12.87 -22.43
CA ALA A 81 3.06 13.26 -23.67
C ALA A 81 3.09 14.78 -23.89
N LEU A 82 2.46 15.54 -22.99
CA LEU A 82 2.43 17.00 -23.06
C LEU A 82 3.80 17.59 -22.74
N SER A 83 4.12 18.72 -23.35
CA SER A 83 5.44 19.38 -23.25
C SER A 83 5.38 20.91 -23.31
N GLU A 84 4.18 21.50 -23.27
CA GLU A 84 4.02 22.95 -23.11
C GLU A 84 4.76 23.42 -21.84
N ILE A 85 4.52 22.70 -20.73
CA ILE A 85 5.27 22.88 -19.49
C ILE A 85 6.53 22.03 -19.55
N ASN A 86 7.69 22.70 -19.51
CA ASN A 86 8.98 22.05 -19.71
C ASN A 86 10.07 22.67 -18.81
N ARG A 87 11.28 22.14 -18.90
CA ARG A 87 12.43 22.56 -18.07
C ARG A 87 12.71 24.06 -18.10
N GLN A 88 12.48 24.75 -19.25
CA GLN A 88 12.78 26.14 -19.43
C GLN A 88 11.75 27.08 -18.82
N ASN A 89 10.47 26.66 -18.75
CA ASN A 89 9.37 27.52 -18.36
C ASN A 89 8.63 27.10 -17.08
N VAL A 90 8.95 25.92 -16.50
CA VAL A 90 8.28 25.40 -15.29
C VAL A 90 8.38 26.37 -14.11
N GLY A 91 9.43 27.18 -14.03
CA GLY A 91 9.58 28.23 -13.01
C GLY A 91 8.48 29.29 -13.04
N GLY A 92 7.79 29.43 -14.17
CA GLY A 92 6.65 30.35 -14.36
C GLY A 92 5.28 29.74 -14.07
N LEU A 93 5.20 28.51 -13.52
CA LEU A 93 3.91 27.91 -13.18
C LEU A 93 3.21 28.69 -12.07
N GLU A 94 1.95 29.00 -12.31
CA GLU A 94 1.07 29.68 -11.37
C GLU A 94 -0.17 28.83 -11.07
N ARG A 95 -0.82 29.13 -9.95
CA ARG A 95 -2.07 28.48 -9.58
C ARG A 95 -3.19 28.97 -10.50
N ALA A 96 -3.67 28.11 -11.40
CA ALA A 96 -4.71 28.43 -12.37
C ALA A 96 -6.11 28.46 -11.71
N TRP A 97 -6.41 27.47 -10.87
CA TRP A 97 -7.65 27.40 -10.13
C TRP A 97 -7.53 26.52 -8.88
N VAL A 98 -8.44 26.70 -7.93
CA VAL A 98 -8.65 25.85 -6.77
C VAL A 98 -10.12 25.50 -6.69
N PHE A 99 -10.42 24.23 -6.51
CA PHE A 99 -11.74 23.75 -6.17
C PHE A 99 -11.76 23.26 -4.73
N HIS A 100 -12.69 23.79 -3.92
CA HIS A 100 -13.02 23.31 -2.59
C HIS A 100 -14.30 22.51 -2.64
N SER A 101 -14.32 21.29 -2.12
CA SER A 101 -15.54 20.48 -2.14
C SER A 101 -16.61 20.97 -1.18
N GLY A 102 -16.22 21.63 -0.10
CA GLY A 102 -17.12 22.27 0.88
C GLY A 102 -18.00 21.31 1.68
N ASP A 103 -17.69 19.99 1.64
CA ASP A 103 -18.52 18.94 2.21
C ASP A 103 -17.82 18.10 3.30
N GLY A 104 -16.73 18.61 3.83
CA GLY A 104 -15.95 17.97 4.89
C GLY A 104 -14.45 18.13 4.71
N ALA A 105 -13.68 17.43 5.55
CA ALA A 105 -12.23 17.39 5.50
C ALA A 105 -11.76 15.95 5.67
N ARG A 106 -11.04 15.39 4.68
CA ARG A 106 -10.62 13.99 4.69
C ARG A 106 -9.40 13.76 3.80
N ASN A 107 -8.56 12.82 4.17
CA ASN A 107 -7.47 12.37 3.31
C ASN A 107 -8.01 11.63 2.07
N ILE A 108 -7.80 12.20 0.89
CA ILE A 108 -8.13 11.58 -0.40
C ILE A 108 -6.84 11.15 -1.08
N GLN A 109 -6.75 9.88 -1.45
CA GLN A 109 -5.58 9.26 -2.08
C GLN A 109 -5.79 9.05 -3.59
N CYS A 110 -6.86 9.57 -4.14
CA CYS A 110 -7.24 9.42 -5.53
C CYS A 110 -6.65 10.54 -6.39
N THR A 111 -5.91 10.18 -7.43
CA THR A 111 -5.60 11.09 -8.54
C THR A 111 -6.86 11.26 -9.38
N PRO A 112 -7.31 12.50 -9.69
CA PRO A 112 -8.46 12.72 -10.54
C PRO A 112 -8.21 12.19 -11.96
N ILE A 113 -9.27 11.78 -12.66
CA ILE A 113 -9.21 11.44 -14.08
C ILE A 113 -9.70 12.62 -14.91
N VAL A 114 -9.16 12.76 -16.12
CA VAL A 114 -9.53 13.87 -17.04
C VAL A 114 -9.75 13.32 -18.43
N VAL A 115 -10.97 13.47 -18.94
CA VAL A 115 -11.37 13.01 -20.26
C VAL A 115 -12.24 14.06 -20.95
N GLY A 116 -11.88 14.47 -22.16
CA GLY A 116 -12.66 15.43 -22.94
C GLY A 116 -12.87 16.78 -22.25
N GLY A 117 -11.87 17.30 -21.51
CA GLY A 117 -11.97 18.56 -20.79
C GLY A 117 -12.84 18.51 -19.52
N VAL A 118 -13.22 17.32 -19.07
CA VAL A 118 -13.95 17.09 -17.81
C VAL A 118 -13.08 16.33 -16.84
N MET A 119 -12.92 16.86 -15.62
CA MET A 119 -12.23 16.20 -14.52
C MET A 119 -13.24 15.51 -13.61
N TYR A 120 -13.00 14.25 -13.26
CA TYR A 120 -13.82 13.49 -12.33
C TYR A 120 -12.99 13.14 -11.08
N ALA A 121 -13.57 13.39 -9.91
CA ALA A 121 -12.85 13.22 -8.65
C ALA A 121 -13.79 12.91 -7.48
N PRO A 122 -13.33 12.18 -6.43
CA PRO A 122 -14.06 12.05 -5.17
C PRO A 122 -13.95 13.34 -4.35
N THR A 123 -14.88 13.56 -3.40
CA THR A 123 -14.85 14.66 -2.45
C THR A 123 -14.66 14.19 -1.02
N ALA A 124 -14.26 15.09 -0.12
CA ALA A 124 -14.10 14.79 1.29
C ALA A 124 -15.41 14.30 1.95
N GLY A 125 -16.57 14.78 1.48
CA GLY A 125 -17.91 14.39 1.95
C GLY A 125 -18.52 13.19 1.23
N ARG A 126 -17.68 12.36 0.54
CA ARG A 126 -18.11 11.13 -0.13
C ARG A 126 -18.99 11.32 -1.36
N ALA A 127 -18.81 12.38 -2.11
CA ALA A 127 -19.40 12.53 -3.42
C ALA A 127 -18.37 12.23 -4.53
N ILE A 128 -18.86 11.99 -5.74
CA ILE A 128 -18.10 12.10 -6.98
C ILE A 128 -18.54 13.39 -7.66
N VAL A 129 -17.59 14.18 -8.12
CA VAL A 129 -17.84 15.43 -8.86
C VAL A 129 -17.25 15.35 -10.25
N ALA A 130 -17.93 16.00 -11.20
CA ALA A 130 -17.36 16.39 -12.47
C ALA A 130 -17.11 17.89 -12.48
N LEU A 131 -15.90 18.28 -12.84
CA LEU A 131 -15.48 19.66 -12.94
C LEU A 131 -15.11 19.98 -14.39
N ASP A 132 -15.29 21.22 -14.79
CA ASP A 132 -14.62 21.73 -15.97
C ASP A 132 -13.11 21.76 -15.71
N ALA A 133 -12.34 21.03 -16.49
CA ALA A 133 -10.92 20.80 -16.23
C ALA A 133 -10.06 22.08 -16.40
N GLY A 134 -10.50 23.02 -17.22
CA GLY A 134 -9.81 24.30 -17.42
C GLY A 134 -10.07 25.35 -16.34
N THR A 135 -11.20 25.24 -15.61
CA THR A 135 -11.67 26.29 -14.69
C THR A 135 -11.97 25.81 -13.27
N GLY A 136 -12.05 24.50 -13.02
CA GLY A 136 -12.45 23.93 -11.74
C GLY A 136 -13.94 24.11 -11.39
N LYS A 137 -14.79 24.62 -12.32
CA LYS A 137 -16.22 24.80 -12.08
C LYS A 137 -16.96 23.46 -12.08
N VAL A 138 -17.86 23.28 -11.08
CA VAL A 138 -18.67 22.07 -10.96
C VAL A 138 -19.66 21.96 -12.12
N ARG A 139 -19.69 20.82 -12.80
CA ARG A 139 -20.70 20.45 -13.81
C ARG A 139 -21.83 19.63 -13.19
N TRP A 140 -21.47 18.63 -12.37
CA TRP A 140 -22.42 17.85 -11.59
C TRP A 140 -21.77 17.23 -10.35
N ARG A 141 -22.62 16.78 -9.41
CA ARG A 141 -22.25 16.10 -8.18
C ARG A 141 -23.15 14.89 -7.97
N PHE A 142 -22.57 13.76 -7.63
CA PHE A 142 -23.26 12.55 -7.21
C PHE A 142 -22.88 12.20 -5.78
N GLN A 143 -23.85 12.16 -4.85
CA GLN A 143 -23.63 11.75 -3.47
C GLN A 143 -23.71 10.24 -3.37
N VAL A 144 -22.62 9.60 -2.93
CA VAL A 144 -22.61 8.16 -2.67
C VAL A 144 -23.42 7.87 -1.42
N SER A 145 -24.31 6.87 -1.50
CA SER A 145 -25.15 6.45 -0.38
C SER A 145 -24.29 5.99 0.79
N GLN A 146 -24.75 6.21 2.03
CA GLN A 146 -24.09 5.72 3.24
C GLN A 146 -23.99 4.20 3.21
N PRO A 147 -22.88 3.59 3.65
CA PRO A 147 -22.73 2.14 3.70
C PRO A 147 -23.58 1.55 4.81
N ALA A 148 -24.00 0.31 4.61
CA ALA A 148 -24.76 -0.46 5.59
C ALA A 148 -23.94 -0.86 6.84
N HIS A 149 -22.62 -0.80 6.77
CA HIS A 149 -21.72 -1.20 7.85
C HIS A 149 -20.75 -0.05 8.23
N PRO A 150 -20.98 0.63 9.39
CA PRO A 150 -20.04 1.61 9.92
C PRO A 150 -18.72 0.91 10.29
N GLY A 151 -17.60 1.40 9.80
CA GLY A 151 -16.28 0.89 10.15
C GLY A 151 -15.45 0.32 9.00
N LEU A 152 -16.05 0.02 7.86
CA LEU A 152 -15.31 -0.16 6.61
C LEU A 152 -14.86 1.22 6.11
N GLU A 153 -13.70 1.27 5.49
CA GLU A 153 -13.20 2.49 4.88
C GLU A 153 -14.05 2.82 3.64
N ASP A 154 -15.14 3.53 3.86
CA ASP A 154 -16.22 3.78 2.91
C ASP A 154 -15.93 4.89 1.90
N GLU A 155 -14.68 5.19 1.67
CA GLU A 155 -14.29 6.28 0.77
C GLU A 155 -14.61 5.91 -0.68
N PRO A 156 -15.49 6.65 -1.38
CA PRO A 156 -15.73 6.42 -2.78
C PRO A 156 -14.43 6.66 -3.57
N ALA A 157 -14.14 5.76 -4.49
CA ALA A 157 -12.96 5.85 -5.35
C ALA A 157 -11.65 6.07 -4.55
N ARG A 158 -11.48 5.42 -3.38
CA ARG A 158 -10.38 5.66 -2.44
C ARG A 158 -9.02 5.83 -3.12
N ARG A 159 -8.70 4.95 -4.07
CA ARG A 159 -7.46 5.01 -4.86
C ARG A 159 -7.70 5.13 -6.34
N GLY A 160 -8.93 5.41 -6.77
CA GLY A 160 -9.14 5.80 -8.14
C GLY A 160 -10.48 5.49 -8.78
N LEU A 161 -10.62 6.14 -9.90
CA LEU A 161 -11.71 6.06 -10.86
C LEU A 161 -11.18 5.47 -12.18
N VAL A 162 -12.10 4.90 -12.96
CA VAL A 162 -11.85 4.43 -14.34
C VAL A 162 -12.93 5.01 -15.25
N TYR A 163 -12.50 5.59 -16.36
CA TYR A 163 -13.38 5.94 -17.47
C TYR A 163 -13.37 4.80 -18.49
N TRP A 164 -14.52 4.20 -18.71
CA TRP A 164 -14.73 3.28 -19.83
C TRP A 164 -15.40 4.00 -20.97
N THR A 165 -14.83 3.94 -22.17
CA THR A 165 -15.34 4.65 -23.35
C THR A 165 -16.65 4.08 -23.89
N GLY A 166 -17.10 2.95 -23.32
CA GLY A 166 -18.20 2.18 -23.88
C GLY A 166 -17.76 1.34 -25.08
N ASP A 167 -18.76 0.80 -25.77
CA ASP A 167 -18.59 -0.01 -26.98
C ASP A 167 -19.79 0.20 -27.91
N ALA A 168 -19.96 -0.67 -28.91
CA ALA A 168 -21.08 -0.58 -29.86
C ALA A 168 -22.48 -0.74 -29.21
N VAL A 169 -22.55 -1.27 -27.98
CA VAL A 169 -23.80 -1.60 -27.28
C VAL A 169 -24.07 -0.67 -26.10
N ALA A 170 -23.03 -0.20 -25.42
CA ALA A 170 -23.14 0.57 -24.18
C ALA A 170 -22.38 1.89 -24.27
N ALA A 171 -23.00 2.95 -23.76
CA ALA A 171 -22.42 4.29 -23.64
C ALA A 171 -21.28 4.34 -22.62
N PRO A 172 -20.42 5.38 -22.71
CA PRO A 172 -19.33 5.59 -21.73
C PRO A 172 -19.83 5.65 -20.28
N ARG A 173 -18.96 5.31 -19.33
CA ARG A 173 -19.25 5.38 -17.89
C ARG A 173 -18.03 5.58 -17.02
N ILE A 174 -18.27 6.14 -15.83
CA ILE A 174 -17.32 6.19 -14.73
C ILE A 174 -17.56 4.98 -13.85
N LEU A 175 -16.51 4.16 -13.64
CA LEU A 175 -16.54 3.00 -12.77
C LEU A 175 -15.67 3.26 -11.55
N PHE A 176 -16.17 2.95 -10.35
CA PHE A 176 -15.42 3.07 -9.11
C PHE A 176 -16.01 2.20 -8.02
N GLY A 177 -15.16 1.87 -7.03
CA GLY A 177 -15.58 1.17 -5.84
C GLY A 177 -15.89 2.11 -4.67
N SER A 178 -16.85 1.74 -3.82
CA SER A 178 -17.12 2.40 -2.53
C SER A 178 -17.78 1.42 -1.57
N GLY A 179 -17.18 1.20 -0.40
CA GLY A 179 -17.63 0.16 0.52
C GLY A 179 -17.73 -1.18 -0.19
N ASP A 180 -18.84 -1.89 -0.02
CA ASP A 180 -19.09 -3.20 -0.63
C ASP A 180 -19.72 -3.13 -2.04
N TRP A 181 -19.48 -2.04 -2.76
CA TRP A 181 -20.14 -1.81 -4.05
C TRP A 181 -19.19 -1.31 -5.12
N VAL A 182 -19.45 -1.73 -6.35
CA VAL A 182 -18.96 -1.09 -7.58
C VAL A 182 -20.09 -0.27 -8.18
N TYR A 183 -19.83 0.98 -8.50
CA TYR A 183 -20.76 1.94 -9.10
C TYR A 183 -20.43 2.18 -10.58
N ALA A 184 -21.48 2.46 -11.35
CA ALA A 184 -21.37 2.96 -12.71
C ALA A 184 -22.22 4.22 -12.89
N LEU A 185 -21.57 5.35 -13.22
CA LEU A 185 -22.22 6.62 -13.46
C LEU A 185 -22.12 7.03 -14.92
N ASP A 186 -23.17 7.71 -15.42
CA ASP A 186 -23.13 8.44 -16.67
C ASP A 186 -22.17 9.63 -16.57
N PRO A 187 -21.13 9.74 -17.42
CA PRO A 187 -20.14 10.81 -17.31
C PRO A 187 -20.68 12.21 -17.54
N GLY A 188 -21.73 12.36 -18.35
CA GLY A 188 -22.32 13.67 -18.68
C GLY A 188 -23.20 14.22 -17.57
N THR A 189 -23.89 13.35 -16.83
CA THR A 189 -24.93 13.75 -15.87
C THR A 189 -24.63 13.36 -14.41
N GLY A 190 -23.70 12.45 -14.17
CA GLY A 190 -23.43 11.90 -12.84
C GLY A 190 -24.52 10.95 -12.34
N ARG A 191 -25.52 10.61 -13.12
CA ARG A 191 -26.60 9.71 -12.71
C ARG A 191 -26.13 8.26 -12.72
N PRO A 192 -26.51 7.45 -11.71
CA PRO A 192 -26.29 6.01 -11.73
C PRO A 192 -26.96 5.38 -12.96
N LEU A 193 -26.25 4.46 -13.63
CA LEU A 193 -26.77 3.77 -14.80
C LEU A 193 -27.69 2.62 -14.37
N ALA A 194 -29.00 2.78 -14.58
CA ALA A 194 -30.03 1.85 -14.10
C ALA A 194 -29.82 0.39 -14.59
N GLY A 195 -29.23 0.20 -15.77
CA GLY A 195 -28.90 -1.12 -16.31
C GLY A 195 -27.65 -1.78 -15.72
N PHE A 196 -26.95 -1.14 -14.78
CA PHE A 196 -25.80 -1.69 -14.10
C PHE A 196 -26.18 -2.19 -12.70
N GLY A 197 -26.23 -3.49 -12.50
CA GLY A 197 -26.64 -4.14 -11.26
C GLY A 197 -28.01 -3.66 -10.76
N GLN A 198 -28.06 -3.26 -9.50
CA GLN A 198 -29.27 -2.69 -8.89
C GLN A 198 -29.10 -1.18 -8.68
N GLY A 199 -29.81 -0.38 -9.48
CA GLY A 199 -29.77 1.07 -9.34
C GLY A 199 -28.41 1.71 -9.62
N GLY A 200 -27.64 1.16 -10.56
CA GLY A 200 -26.33 1.67 -10.96
C GLY A 200 -25.15 1.17 -10.12
N ARG A 201 -25.35 0.10 -9.34
CA ARG A 201 -24.28 -0.53 -8.56
C ARG A 201 -24.42 -2.04 -8.49
N THR A 202 -23.28 -2.74 -8.31
CA THR A 202 -23.22 -4.19 -8.10
C THR A 202 -22.39 -4.50 -6.85
N ALA A 203 -22.67 -5.63 -6.18
CA ALA A 203 -21.98 -6.01 -4.96
C ALA A 203 -20.52 -6.39 -5.21
N LEU A 204 -19.64 -5.95 -4.30
CA LEU A 204 -18.24 -6.34 -4.18
C LEU A 204 -18.01 -6.86 -2.75
N PRO A 205 -18.18 -8.16 -2.50
CA PRO A 205 -18.27 -8.70 -1.13
C PRO A 205 -17.06 -8.52 -0.24
N THR A 206 -15.90 -8.16 -0.82
CA THR A 206 -14.65 -7.99 -0.09
C THR A 206 -14.22 -6.52 0.08
N GLY A 207 -15.17 -5.59 -0.15
CA GLY A 207 -14.95 -4.15 0.00
C GLY A 207 -14.02 -3.56 -1.06
N ALA A 208 -14.26 -2.33 -1.47
CA ALA A 208 -13.52 -1.67 -2.53
C ALA A 208 -12.31 -0.90 -1.99
N THR A 209 -11.16 -0.98 -2.65
CA THR A 209 -9.98 -0.21 -2.24
C THR A 209 -9.15 0.36 -3.39
N VAL A 210 -9.18 -0.24 -4.58
CA VAL A 210 -8.33 0.14 -5.71
C VAL A 210 -9.14 0.61 -6.91
N SER A 211 -8.50 1.41 -7.79
CA SER A 211 -9.06 1.62 -9.11
C SER A 211 -8.90 0.34 -9.93
N GLY A 212 -9.97 -0.06 -10.59
CA GLY A 212 -9.94 -1.20 -11.51
C GLY A 212 -9.23 -0.88 -12.83
N VAL A 213 -9.32 -1.85 -13.75
CA VAL A 213 -8.96 -1.74 -15.15
C VAL A 213 -10.10 -2.30 -16.00
N VAL A 214 -10.23 -1.86 -17.25
CA VAL A 214 -11.25 -2.41 -18.15
C VAL A 214 -10.58 -3.01 -19.38
N TYR A 215 -10.78 -4.30 -19.58
CA TYR A 215 -10.41 -5.02 -20.80
C TYR A 215 -11.66 -5.30 -21.63
N ARG A 216 -11.79 -4.60 -22.75
CA ARG A 216 -13.04 -4.66 -23.57
C ARG A 216 -14.26 -4.33 -22.72
N GLU A 217 -15.14 -5.30 -22.46
CA GLU A 217 -16.32 -5.19 -21.59
C GLU A 217 -16.14 -5.84 -20.22
N THR A 218 -14.92 -6.20 -19.82
CA THR A 218 -14.65 -6.75 -18.48
C THR A 218 -13.97 -5.72 -17.60
N PHE A 219 -14.68 -5.24 -16.57
CA PHE A 219 -14.11 -4.42 -15.50
C PHE A 219 -13.50 -5.33 -14.45
N VAL A 220 -12.20 -5.20 -14.22
CA VAL A 220 -11.47 -5.96 -13.20
C VAL A 220 -11.14 -5.05 -12.04
N THR A 221 -11.47 -5.47 -10.83
CA THR A 221 -11.14 -4.76 -9.59
C THR A 221 -10.82 -5.75 -8.46
N ALA A 222 -10.32 -5.26 -7.35
CA ALA A 222 -9.93 -6.09 -6.22
C ALA A 222 -10.56 -5.60 -4.92
N GLY A 223 -10.79 -6.54 -4.01
CA GLY A 223 -11.33 -6.28 -2.69
C GLY A 223 -10.27 -5.93 -1.64
N LEU A 224 -10.66 -5.16 -0.64
CA LEU A 224 -9.84 -4.82 0.52
C LEU A 224 -9.48 -6.07 1.37
N TYR A 225 -10.40 -7.02 1.43
CA TYR A 225 -10.23 -8.25 2.23
C TYR A 225 -9.86 -9.47 1.38
N GLY A 226 -9.21 -9.25 0.25
CA GLY A 226 -8.76 -10.29 -0.68
C GLY A 226 -9.61 -10.34 -1.95
N ASP A 227 -9.28 -11.31 -2.78
CA ASP A 227 -9.89 -11.67 -4.04
C ASP A 227 -9.91 -10.57 -5.12
N ILE A 228 -9.82 -11.03 -6.36
CA ILE A 228 -9.89 -10.20 -7.55
C ILE A 228 -11.14 -10.62 -8.33
N TYR A 229 -11.87 -9.65 -8.86
CA TYR A 229 -13.15 -9.86 -9.54
C TYR A 229 -13.15 -9.28 -10.94
N GLY A 230 -13.73 -9.99 -11.88
CA GLY A 230 -14.14 -9.47 -13.18
C GLY A 230 -15.65 -9.30 -13.23
N PHE A 231 -16.08 -8.10 -13.59
CA PHE A 231 -17.49 -7.76 -13.80
C PHE A 231 -17.73 -7.41 -15.27
N ASP A 232 -18.92 -7.68 -15.76
CA ASP A 232 -19.36 -7.12 -17.03
C ASP A 232 -19.53 -5.59 -16.88
N ALA A 233 -18.75 -4.81 -17.61
CA ALA A 233 -18.77 -3.35 -17.50
C ALA A 233 -20.09 -2.72 -17.98
N ARG A 234 -20.91 -3.45 -18.75
CA ARG A 234 -22.22 -3.01 -19.22
C ARG A 234 -23.30 -3.21 -18.18
N SER A 235 -23.37 -4.42 -17.60
CA SER A 235 -24.46 -4.88 -16.73
C SER A 235 -24.11 -4.96 -15.25
N GLY A 236 -22.81 -4.96 -14.88
CA GLY A 236 -22.35 -5.20 -13.52
C GLY A 236 -22.42 -6.67 -13.09
N ALA A 237 -22.76 -7.60 -13.96
CA ALA A 237 -22.76 -9.03 -13.64
C ALA A 237 -21.34 -9.53 -13.36
N GLN A 238 -21.15 -10.28 -12.28
CA GLN A 238 -19.87 -10.91 -12.01
C GLN A 238 -19.59 -11.99 -13.06
N ARG A 239 -18.45 -11.90 -13.74
CA ARG A 239 -17.98 -12.86 -14.74
C ARG A 239 -17.09 -13.94 -14.14
N TRP A 240 -16.16 -13.51 -13.26
CA TRP A 240 -15.23 -14.40 -12.59
C TRP A 240 -14.75 -13.82 -11.26
N ARG A 241 -14.15 -14.68 -10.46
CA ARG A 241 -13.49 -14.38 -9.20
C ARG A 241 -12.21 -15.19 -9.09
N PHE A 242 -11.13 -14.58 -8.65
CA PHE A 242 -9.87 -15.24 -8.34
C PHE A 242 -9.59 -15.12 -6.84
N HIS A 243 -9.35 -16.25 -6.17
CA HIS A 243 -9.01 -16.27 -4.75
C HIS A 243 -7.53 -15.93 -4.55
N THR A 244 -7.23 -14.85 -3.86
CA THR A 244 -5.85 -14.45 -3.51
C THR A 244 -5.26 -15.29 -2.38
N VAL A 245 -6.12 -15.93 -1.58
CA VAL A 245 -5.77 -17.04 -0.68
C VAL A 245 -6.44 -18.29 -1.24
N PRO A 246 -5.66 -19.22 -1.83
CA PRO A 246 -6.21 -20.41 -2.48
C PRO A 246 -6.96 -21.32 -1.52
N ARG A 247 -7.96 -22.01 -2.02
CA ARG A 247 -8.87 -22.87 -1.24
C ARG A 247 -8.92 -24.28 -1.82
N GLY A 248 -9.11 -25.26 -0.95
CA GLY A 248 -9.29 -26.66 -1.36
C GLY A 248 -8.13 -27.18 -2.20
N ASP A 249 -8.41 -27.51 -3.45
CA ASP A 249 -7.45 -28.03 -4.44
C ASP A 249 -6.87 -26.95 -5.38
N GLU A 250 -7.19 -25.68 -5.13
CA GLU A 250 -6.60 -24.58 -5.92
C GLU A 250 -5.09 -24.54 -5.78
N PHE A 251 -4.40 -24.15 -6.85
CA PHE A 251 -2.95 -24.02 -6.86
C PHE A 251 -2.46 -23.10 -5.75
N GLY A 252 -1.55 -23.59 -4.92
CA GLY A 252 -0.95 -22.85 -3.80
C GLY A 252 -1.69 -23.02 -2.47
N ALA A 253 -2.81 -23.77 -2.40
CA ALA A 253 -3.50 -24.04 -1.13
C ALA A 253 -2.61 -24.78 -0.12
N ASP A 254 -1.69 -25.62 -0.57
CA ASP A 254 -0.69 -26.34 0.23
C ASP A 254 0.35 -25.41 0.88
N THR A 255 0.44 -24.17 0.43
CA THR A 255 1.32 -23.13 1.02
C THR A 255 0.70 -22.42 2.23
N TRP A 256 -0.53 -22.73 2.57
CA TRP A 256 -1.26 -22.25 3.75
C TRP A 256 -1.59 -23.39 4.68
N ARG A 257 -0.64 -23.75 5.55
CA ARG A 257 -0.81 -24.84 6.51
C ARG A 257 -1.07 -24.27 7.91
N GLY A 258 -2.10 -24.78 8.55
CA GLY A 258 -2.48 -24.38 9.91
C GLY A 258 -3.93 -23.91 9.99
N PRO A 259 -4.40 -23.54 11.18
CA PRO A 259 -5.80 -23.20 11.42
C PRO A 259 -6.20 -21.79 10.98
N ALA A 260 -5.26 -20.89 10.71
CA ALA A 260 -5.57 -19.53 10.34
C ALA A 260 -5.90 -19.44 8.84
N HIS A 261 -7.14 -19.10 8.53
CA HIS A 261 -7.52 -18.65 7.19
C HIS A 261 -7.15 -17.17 7.07
N GLY A 262 -5.94 -16.92 6.55
CA GLY A 262 -5.44 -15.57 6.36
C GLY A 262 -6.14 -14.80 5.23
N GLN A 263 -5.70 -13.60 5.02
CA GLN A 263 -6.07 -12.76 3.88
C GLN A 263 -4.79 -12.33 3.17
N ALA A 264 -4.87 -12.12 1.87
CA ALA A 264 -3.83 -11.49 1.06
C ALA A 264 -4.56 -10.62 0.04
N ASN A 265 -4.57 -9.31 0.25
CA ASN A 265 -5.37 -8.41 -0.56
C ASN A 265 -4.57 -7.75 -1.67
N CYS A 266 -5.24 -7.26 -2.71
CA CYS A 266 -4.63 -6.53 -3.82
C CYS A 266 -4.79 -5.01 -3.62
N TRP A 267 -4.40 -4.49 -2.47
CA TRP A 267 -4.55 -3.07 -2.16
C TRP A 267 -3.55 -2.15 -2.90
N GLY A 268 -2.44 -2.72 -3.39
CA GLY A 268 -1.46 -2.01 -4.22
C GLY A 268 -2.01 -1.60 -5.58
N GLY A 269 -2.94 -2.38 -6.13
CA GLY A 269 -3.65 -2.04 -7.37
C GLY A 269 -3.31 -2.95 -8.55
N LEU A 270 -3.89 -2.57 -9.68
CA LEU A 270 -3.90 -3.36 -10.92
C LEU A 270 -3.32 -2.56 -12.08
N SER A 271 -2.80 -3.25 -13.07
CA SER A 271 -2.53 -2.72 -14.41
C SER A 271 -2.95 -3.72 -15.49
N LEU A 272 -3.07 -3.26 -16.72
CA LEU A 272 -3.57 -4.05 -17.84
C LEU A 272 -2.71 -3.87 -19.10
N ASP A 273 -2.27 -4.98 -19.66
CA ASP A 273 -1.81 -5.06 -21.05
C ASP A 273 -3.04 -5.26 -21.94
N GLU A 274 -3.56 -4.18 -22.49
CA GLU A 274 -4.76 -4.21 -23.34
C GLU A 274 -4.55 -5.04 -24.60
N GLY A 275 -3.34 -5.02 -25.17
CA GLY A 275 -3.02 -5.75 -26.40
C GLY A 275 -3.03 -7.26 -26.21
N ARG A 276 -2.64 -7.75 -25.03
CA ARG A 276 -2.56 -9.18 -24.70
C ARG A 276 -3.68 -9.66 -23.80
N GLY A 277 -4.48 -8.76 -23.24
CA GLY A 277 -5.53 -9.10 -22.26
C GLY A 277 -4.99 -9.66 -20.96
N ILE A 278 -3.87 -9.14 -20.45
CA ILE A 278 -3.25 -9.60 -19.21
C ILE A 278 -3.41 -8.53 -18.14
N VAL A 279 -4.06 -8.88 -17.03
CA VAL A 279 -4.12 -8.06 -15.81
C VAL A 279 -2.98 -8.44 -14.90
N PHE A 280 -2.26 -7.45 -14.40
CA PHE A 280 -1.23 -7.60 -13.38
C PHE A 280 -1.74 -7.02 -12.06
N ALA A 281 -1.58 -7.78 -10.98
CA ALA A 281 -2.04 -7.43 -9.64
C ALA A 281 -0.86 -7.47 -8.66
N ALA A 282 -0.73 -6.42 -7.85
CA ALA A 282 0.19 -6.39 -6.71
C ALA A 282 -0.53 -6.89 -5.47
N ILE A 283 -0.15 -8.06 -4.98
CA ILE A 283 -0.73 -8.66 -3.79
C ILE A 283 0.09 -8.27 -2.58
N GLY A 284 -0.58 -7.84 -1.52
CA GLY A 284 0.05 -7.45 -0.26
C GLY A 284 0.39 -8.63 0.63
N ALA A 285 0.95 -8.31 1.79
CA ALA A 285 1.39 -9.26 2.80
C ALA A 285 0.24 -10.16 3.28
N PRO A 286 0.54 -11.43 3.58
CA PRO A 286 -0.46 -12.34 4.15
C PRO A 286 -0.82 -11.94 5.59
N GLN A 287 -2.11 -11.92 5.90
CA GLN A 287 -2.62 -11.58 7.23
C GLN A 287 -2.70 -12.84 8.15
N PRO A 288 -2.55 -12.67 9.48
CA PRO A 288 -2.30 -11.43 10.22
C PRO A 288 -0.85 -10.93 10.01
N ASN A 289 -0.67 -9.58 10.01
CA ASN A 289 0.65 -8.97 9.95
C ASN A 289 1.47 -9.31 11.20
N PHE A 290 2.79 -9.42 11.06
CA PHE A 290 3.78 -9.67 12.12
C PHE A 290 3.66 -11.03 12.83
N ILE A 291 2.66 -11.84 12.51
CA ILE A 291 2.39 -13.13 13.15
C ILE A 291 2.09 -14.16 12.07
N GLY A 292 3.01 -15.11 11.87
CA GLY A 292 2.85 -16.21 10.91
C GLY A 292 2.38 -17.52 11.54
N VAL A 293 2.36 -17.57 12.87
CA VAL A 293 1.86 -18.73 13.62
C VAL A 293 0.43 -19.06 13.19
N GLY A 294 0.21 -20.26 12.70
CA GLY A 294 -1.11 -20.69 12.21
C GLY A 294 -1.33 -20.57 10.70
N ARG A 295 -0.38 -19.96 9.96
CA ARG A 295 -0.38 -19.89 8.50
C ARG A 295 0.94 -20.36 7.88
N ILE A 296 1.45 -21.49 8.33
CA ILE A 296 2.76 -22.03 7.96
C ILE A 296 2.87 -22.29 6.45
N GLY A 297 3.98 -21.93 5.85
CA GLY A 297 4.28 -22.09 4.42
C GLY A 297 4.52 -20.75 3.73
N ASP A 298 4.73 -20.75 2.43
CA ASP A 298 5.06 -19.53 1.67
C ASP A 298 3.90 -18.53 1.51
N ASN A 299 2.67 -18.96 1.80
CA ASN A 299 1.44 -18.17 1.80
C ASN A 299 1.11 -17.53 0.44
N LEU A 300 1.10 -18.33 -0.63
CA LEU A 300 0.66 -17.84 -1.94
C LEU A 300 -0.83 -17.39 -1.88
N PHE A 301 -1.19 -16.23 -2.45
CA PHE A 301 -0.36 -15.35 -3.28
C PHE A 301 0.09 -14.08 -2.57
N GLY A 302 0.28 -14.09 -1.24
CA GLY A 302 0.87 -12.95 -0.53
C GLY A 302 2.20 -12.53 -1.17
N ASP A 303 2.44 -11.22 -1.23
CA ASP A 303 3.65 -10.59 -1.78
C ASP A 303 4.01 -11.05 -3.21
N CYS A 304 2.98 -11.27 -4.03
CA CYS A 304 3.15 -11.65 -5.42
C CYS A 304 2.82 -10.52 -6.39
N VAL A 305 3.57 -10.46 -7.47
CA VAL A 305 3.05 -9.94 -8.73
C VAL A 305 2.34 -11.10 -9.43
N LEU A 306 1.05 -10.93 -9.64
CA LEU A 306 0.17 -11.95 -10.21
C LEU A 306 -0.31 -11.51 -11.59
N ALA A 307 -0.21 -12.36 -12.60
CA ALA A 307 -0.77 -12.14 -13.92
C ALA A 307 -1.98 -13.04 -14.17
N LEU A 308 -3.08 -12.41 -14.54
CA LEU A 308 -4.35 -13.08 -14.85
C LEU A 308 -4.78 -12.79 -16.30
N ASP A 309 -5.41 -13.75 -16.92
CA ASP A 309 -6.18 -13.53 -18.13
C ASP A 309 -7.38 -12.62 -17.82
N ALA A 310 -7.45 -11.47 -18.45
CA ALA A 310 -8.44 -10.44 -18.13
C ALA A 310 -9.89 -10.86 -18.39
N ALA A 311 -10.11 -11.76 -19.35
CA ALA A 311 -11.44 -12.20 -19.74
C ALA A 311 -11.99 -13.30 -18.81
N SER A 312 -11.12 -14.18 -18.31
CA SER A 312 -11.52 -15.39 -17.57
C SER A 312 -11.08 -15.41 -16.10
N GLY A 313 -10.16 -14.54 -15.68
CA GLY A 313 -9.56 -14.58 -14.34
C GLY A 313 -8.57 -15.71 -14.12
N ARG A 314 -8.26 -16.52 -15.17
CA ARG A 314 -7.32 -17.63 -15.08
C ARG A 314 -5.91 -17.10 -14.82
N ARG A 315 -5.21 -17.65 -13.80
CA ARG A 315 -3.81 -17.34 -13.52
C ARG A 315 -2.91 -17.79 -14.68
N LEU A 316 -2.10 -16.85 -15.17
CA LEU A 316 -1.08 -17.11 -16.19
C LEU A 316 0.26 -17.43 -15.50
N TRP A 317 0.69 -16.55 -14.61
CA TRP A 317 1.89 -16.72 -13.80
C TRP A 317 1.82 -15.90 -12.52
N HIS A 318 2.75 -16.11 -11.62
CA HIS A 318 3.01 -15.27 -10.44
C HIS A 318 4.50 -15.25 -10.14
N PHE A 319 4.93 -14.20 -9.46
CA PHE A 319 6.27 -14.08 -8.90
C PHE A 319 6.17 -13.54 -7.48
N GLN A 320 6.63 -14.33 -6.51
CA GLN A 320 6.65 -13.97 -5.10
C GLN A 320 8.05 -13.48 -4.71
N ASP A 321 8.16 -12.27 -4.16
CA ASP A 321 9.43 -11.76 -3.65
C ASP A 321 9.63 -12.13 -2.17
N VAL A 322 8.78 -11.68 -1.26
CA VAL A 322 8.85 -12.06 0.16
C VAL A 322 8.01 -13.31 0.41
N ARG A 323 8.58 -14.32 1.05
CA ARG A 323 7.91 -15.57 1.37
C ARG A 323 7.59 -15.61 2.85
N HIS A 324 6.39 -16.10 3.20
CA HIS A 324 5.94 -16.13 4.59
C HIS A 324 6.17 -14.81 5.30
N ASP A 325 5.68 -13.73 4.68
CA ASP A 325 5.92 -12.38 5.19
C ASP A 325 5.33 -12.20 6.60
N ILE A 326 6.20 -11.92 7.55
CA ILE A 326 5.86 -11.52 8.92
C ILE A 326 6.31 -10.08 9.23
N TRP A 327 6.63 -9.27 8.23
CA TRP A 327 7.15 -7.89 8.38
C TRP A 327 6.23 -6.83 7.75
N ASP A 328 5.11 -7.21 7.10
CA ASP A 328 4.21 -6.30 6.36
C ASP A 328 4.94 -5.59 5.19
N LEU A 329 5.64 -6.36 4.37
CA LEU A 329 6.51 -5.87 3.29
C LEU A 329 5.83 -5.84 1.91
N ASP A 330 4.54 -5.69 1.87
CA ASP A 330 3.66 -5.67 0.71
C ASP A 330 4.28 -5.27 -0.62
N ASN A 331 3.83 -5.89 -1.70
CA ASN A 331 3.83 -5.28 -3.03
C ASN A 331 2.78 -4.15 -3.05
N ALA A 332 3.24 -2.95 -2.70
CA ALA A 332 2.37 -1.86 -2.25
C ALA A 332 1.71 -1.06 -3.38
N ALA A 333 2.15 -1.22 -4.63
CA ALA A 333 1.76 -0.36 -5.74
C ALA A 333 1.34 -1.14 -6.98
N ALA A 334 0.45 -0.54 -7.79
CA ALA A 334 0.06 -1.10 -9.08
C ALA A 334 1.31 -1.35 -9.96
N PRO A 335 1.47 -2.55 -10.53
CA PRO A 335 2.57 -2.83 -11.44
C PRO A 335 2.59 -1.87 -12.63
N VAL A 336 3.77 -1.43 -13.06
CA VAL A 336 3.92 -0.47 -14.15
C VAL A 336 4.38 -1.17 -15.41
N LEU A 337 3.68 -0.94 -16.53
CA LEU A 337 4.03 -1.55 -17.81
C LEU A 337 4.99 -0.65 -18.60
N LEU A 338 6.11 -1.22 -19.02
CA LEU A 338 7.15 -0.51 -19.75
C LEU A 338 7.82 -1.40 -20.78
N THR A 339 8.70 -0.80 -21.57
CA THR A 339 9.60 -1.50 -22.49
C THR A 339 11.03 -1.19 -22.10
N VAL A 340 11.86 -2.22 -22.01
CA VAL A 340 13.31 -2.09 -21.73
C VAL A 340 14.12 -2.67 -22.88
N THR A 341 15.39 -2.30 -22.96
CA THR A 341 16.33 -2.85 -23.93
C THR A 341 17.28 -3.82 -23.22
N ARG A 342 17.30 -5.06 -23.68
CA ARG A 342 18.21 -6.12 -23.19
C ARG A 342 18.92 -6.73 -24.39
N GLU A 343 20.27 -6.76 -24.36
CA GLU A 343 21.08 -7.36 -25.43
C GLU A 343 20.71 -6.83 -26.82
N GLY A 344 20.50 -5.51 -26.93
CA GLY A 344 20.10 -4.84 -28.16
C GLY A 344 18.63 -5.08 -28.61
N ARG A 345 17.85 -5.85 -27.85
CA ARG A 345 16.44 -6.14 -28.16
C ARG A 345 15.51 -5.37 -27.24
N ARG A 346 14.48 -4.76 -27.81
CA ARG A 346 13.39 -4.15 -27.04
C ARG A 346 12.41 -5.22 -26.59
N ILE A 347 12.14 -5.28 -25.29
CA ILE A 347 11.27 -6.28 -24.66
C ILE A 347 10.24 -5.62 -23.75
N ASP A 348 9.04 -6.20 -23.70
CA ASP A 348 7.98 -5.76 -22.83
C ASP A 348 8.16 -6.33 -21.41
N ALA A 349 8.21 -5.42 -20.45
CA ALA A 349 8.40 -5.74 -19.05
C ALA A 349 7.28 -5.18 -18.17
N VAL A 350 7.16 -5.73 -16.99
CA VAL A 350 6.35 -5.20 -15.88
C VAL A 350 7.26 -4.97 -14.67
N ALA A 351 7.16 -3.78 -14.08
CA ALA A 351 7.88 -3.41 -12.88
C ALA A 351 6.93 -3.28 -11.69
N CYS A 352 7.33 -3.74 -10.50
CA CYS A 352 6.57 -3.56 -9.27
C CYS A 352 7.51 -3.17 -8.13
N VAL A 353 7.10 -2.20 -7.32
CA VAL A 353 7.84 -1.76 -6.14
C VAL A 353 7.23 -2.35 -4.87
N SER A 354 8.07 -2.77 -3.93
CA SER A 354 7.64 -3.32 -2.65
C SER A 354 8.13 -2.50 -1.45
N LYS A 355 7.49 -2.68 -0.32
CA LYS A 355 7.93 -2.13 0.96
C LYS A 355 9.26 -2.74 1.43
N ALA A 356 9.61 -3.93 0.95
CA ALA A 356 10.92 -4.53 1.18
C ALA A 356 12.08 -3.74 0.52
N GLY A 357 11.75 -2.67 -0.21
CA GLY A 357 12.75 -1.90 -0.96
C GLY A 357 13.18 -2.56 -2.26
N VAL A 358 12.54 -3.63 -2.67
CA VAL A 358 12.79 -4.36 -3.92
C VAL A 358 12.04 -3.68 -5.08
N LEU A 359 12.70 -3.58 -6.21
CA LEU A 359 12.09 -3.24 -7.49
C LEU A 359 12.12 -4.51 -8.36
N LEU A 360 10.98 -5.18 -8.47
CA LEU A 360 10.81 -6.31 -9.38
C LEU A 360 10.77 -5.81 -10.82
N LEU A 361 11.48 -6.47 -11.72
CA LEU A 361 11.40 -6.25 -13.16
C LEU A 361 11.28 -7.60 -13.85
N LEU A 362 10.10 -7.88 -14.38
CA LEU A 362 9.73 -9.19 -14.91
C LEU A 362 9.36 -9.08 -16.40
N ASP A 363 9.62 -10.12 -17.17
CA ASP A 363 9.05 -10.26 -18.50
C ASP A 363 7.53 -10.34 -18.40
N ARG A 364 6.84 -9.58 -19.25
CA ARG A 364 5.40 -9.36 -19.15
C ARG A 364 4.55 -10.62 -19.40
N VAL A 365 5.03 -11.55 -20.21
CA VAL A 365 4.27 -12.75 -20.59
C VAL A 365 4.73 -13.99 -19.84
N SER A 366 6.03 -14.16 -19.66
CA SER A 366 6.58 -15.33 -18.96
C SER A 366 6.63 -15.19 -17.44
N GLY A 367 6.61 -13.96 -16.90
CA GLY A 367 6.77 -13.69 -15.47
C GLY A 367 8.18 -13.93 -14.94
N LYS A 368 9.13 -14.25 -15.82
CA LYS A 368 10.52 -14.46 -15.41
C LYS A 368 11.24 -13.14 -15.16
N PRO A 369 12.15 -13.08 -14.18
CA PRO A 369 12.88 -11.87 -13.89
C PRO A 369 13.84 -11.50 -15.04
N ILE A 370 13.93 -10.20 -15.36
CA ILE A 370 14.80 -9.67 -16.41
C ILE A 370 16.29 -9.71 -16.00
N PHE A 371 16.55 -9.55 -14.71
CA PHE A 371 17.86 -9.74 -14.10
C PHE A 371 17.85 -10.99 -13.22
N PRO A 372 18.99 -11.66 -12.96
CA PRO A 372 19.03 -12.76 -11.99
C PRO A 372 18.50 -12.27 -10.64
N PHE A 373 17.58 -13.03 -10.06
CA PHE A 373 16.97 -12.67 -8.77
C PHE A 373 17.57 -13.52 -7.67
N ARG A 374 18.51 -12.93 -6.92
CA ARG A 374 19.15 -13.58 -5.81
C ARG A 374 18.25 -13.63 -4.59
N LEU A 375 18.26 -14.74 -3.91
CA LEU A 375 17.67 -15.01 -2.61
C LEU A 375 18.79 -15.33 -1.63
N ARG A 376 18.67 -14.86 -0.40
CA ARG A 376 19.61 -15.14 0.68
C ARG A 376 18.92 -15.96 1.76
N ARG A 377 19.65 -16.88 2.37
CA ARG A 377 19.21 -17.71 3.48
C ARG A 377 18.77 -16.84 4.66
N ALA A 378 17.49 -16.97 5.06
CA ALA A 378 16.88 -16.19 6.14
C ALA A 378 17.13 -16.83 7.52
N PRO A 379 17.16 -16.03 8.60
CA PRO A 379 17.26 -16.54 9.95
C PRO A 379 15.98 -17.31 10.36
N VAL A 380 16.14 -18.23 11.32
CA VAL A 380 15.03 -18.98 11.93
C VAL A 380 14.30 -18.15 12.97
N SER A 381 12.99 -18.37 13.12
CA SER A 381 12.22 -17.76 14.20
C SER A 381 12.50 -18.45 15.54
N ARG A 382 12.54 -17.63 16.60
CA ARG A 382 12.57 -18.10 17.99
C ARG A 382 11.21 -18.04 18.67
N LEU A 383 10.20 -17.50 17.96
CA LEU A 383 8.83 -17.39 18.47
C LEU A 383 8.19 -18.79 18.41
N PRO A 384 7.67 -19.35 19.54
CA PRO A 384 7.04 -20.66 19.55
C PRO A 384 5.91 -20.78 18.52
N GLY A 385 5.98 -21.81 17.69
CA GLY A 385 4.98 -22.07 16.65
C GLY A 385 5.20 -21.31 15.34
N GLU A 386 6.13 -20.34 15.27
CA GLU A 386 6.47 -19.63 14.04
C GLU A 386 7.47 -20.43 13.19
N ARG A 387 7.36 -20.28 11.88
CA ARG A 387 8.22 -20.90 10.88
C ARG A 387 8.54 -19.91 9.78
N THR A 388 9.79 -19.48 9.67
CA THR A 388 10.21 -18.57 8.61
C THR A 388 10.50 -19.31 7.30
N ALA A 389 10.28 -18.64 6.16
CA ALA A 389 10.75 -19.18 4.88
C ALA A 389 12.27 -19.30 4.85
N PRO A 390 12.83 -20.36 4.22
CA PRO A 390 14.27 -20.58 4.20
C PRO A 390 15.07 -19.46 3.52
N TYR A 391 14.47 -18.78 2.58
CA TYR A 391 15.12 -17.77 1.76
C TYR A 391 14.22 -16.54 1.60
N GLN A 392 14.84 -15.35 1.62
CA GLN A 392 14.21 -14.07 1.41
C GLN A 392 14.94 -13.28 0.30
N PRO A 393 14.30 -12.26 -0.31
CA PRO A 393 14.85 -11.52 -1.45
C PRO A 393 16.12 -10.74 -1.08
N ASP A 394 17.16 -10.88 -1.90
CA ASP A 394 18.41 -10.15 -1.83
C ASP A 394 18.97 -9.88 -3.25
N PRO A 395 18.15 -9.27 -4.15
CA PRO A 395 18.56 -9.05 -5.52
C PRO A 395 19.66 -7.98 -5.60
N GLU A 396 20.58 -8.15 -6.58
CA GLU A 396 21.58 -7.15 -6.90
C GLU A 396 21.06 -6.11 -7.91
N LEU A 397 20.22 -6.56 -8.83
CA LEU A 397 19.60 -5.73 -9.85
C LEU A 397 18.11 -6.08 -10.06
N PRO A 398 17.25 -5.10 -10.31
CA PRO A 398 17.53 -3.66 -10.14
C PRO A 398 18.02 -3.33 -8.74
N GLU A 399 18.85 -2.28 -8.62
CA GLU A 399 19.35 -1.82 -7.31
C GLU A 399 18.18 -1.55 -6.35
N LEU A 400 18.37 -1.82 -5.05
CA LEU A 400 17.32 -1.63 -4.05
C LEU A 400 16.91 -0.16 -3.92
N ILE A 401 15.61 0.09 -3.83
CA ILE A 401 15.02 1.42 -3.59
C ILE A 401 15.47 1.95 -2.22
N SER A 402 15.48 1.08 -1.22
CA SER A 402 15.99 1.33 0.14
C SER A 402 16.60 0.05 0.70
N PRO A 403 17.53 0.15 1.67
CA PRO A 403 18.02 -1.03 2.39
C PRO A 403 16.86 -1.79 3.04
N PRO A 404 16.87 -3.14 3.08
CA PRO A 404 15.83 -3.93 3.72
C PRO A 404 15.98 -3.98 5.25
N ASP A 405 17.14 -3.65 5.78
CA ASP A 405 17.52 -3.78 7.19
C ASP A 405 17.84 -2.44 7.84
N PHE A 406 17.59 -2.37 9.15
CA PHE A 406 18.12 -1.32 10.01
C PHE A 406 19.52 -1.71 10.47
N ARG A 407 20.45 -0.74 10.45
CA ARG A 407 21.82 -0.87 10.91
C ARG A 407 22.10 0.15 12.00
N ILE A 408 22.94 -0.23 12.97
CA ILE A 408 23.28 0.65 14.09
C ILE A 408 24.01 1.93 13.65
N GLU A 409 24.75 1.86 12.55
CA GLU A 409 25.46 2.98 11.93
C GLU A 409 24.50 4.04 11.36
N ASP A 410 23.23 3.64 11.09
CA ASP A 410 22.18 4.54 10.60
C ASP A 410 21.59 5.40 11.71
N VAL A 411 21.84 5.11 13.01
CA VAL A 411 21.27 5.86 14.12
C VAL A 411 21.59 7.35 13.99
N THR A 412 20.56 8.17 14.22
CA THR A 412 20.65 9.62 14.10
C THR A 412 21.81 10.22 14.89
N THR A 413 22.49 11.18 14.28
CA THR A 413 23.54 11.99 14.92
C THR A 413 23.12 13.47 15.00
N ARG A 414 21.81 13.75 14.87
CA ARG A 414 21.27 15.12 14.80
C ARG A 414 21.67 15.95 16.03
N THR A 415 21.57 15.36 17.21
CA THR A 415 22.14 15.91 18.45
C THR A 415 22.67 14.78 19.33
N PRO A 416 23.61 15.03 20.27
CA PRO A 416 24.04 14.02 21.24
C PRO A 416 22.89 13.41 22.05
N LYS A 417 21.90 14.23 22.43
CA LYS A 417 20.70 13.79 23.15
C LYS A 417 19.83 12.88 22.29
N ALA A 418 19.57 13.25 21.04
CA ALA A 418 18.81 12.43 20.10
C ALA A 418 19.49 11.08 19.87
N HIS A 419 20.82 11.08 19.68
CA HIS A 419 21.60 9.86 19.52
C HIS A 419 21.46 8.94 20.74
N ALA A 420 21.72 9.47 21.95
CA ALA A 420 21.63 8.69 23.19
C ALA A 420 20.22 8.14 23.43
N PHE A 421 19.17 8.93 23.13
CA PHE A 421 17.79 8.51 23.27
C PHE A 421 17.45 7.33 22.33
N VAL A 422 17.88 7.40 21.08
CA VAL A 422 17.66 6.32 20.10
C VAL A 422 18.48 5.09 20.45
N MET A 423 19.76 5.25 20.81
CA MET A 423 20.62 4.14 21.25
C MET A 423 20.02 3.40 22.44
N GLY A 424 19.38 4.11 23.39
CA GLY A 424 18.64 3.51 24.50
C GLY A 424 17.44 2.64 24.05
N GLN A 425 16.81 2.94 22.91
CA GLN A 425 15.77 2.09 22.32
C GLN A 425 16.39 0.89 21.60
N VAL A 426 17.44 1.11 20.79
CA VAL A 426 18.14 0.07 20.03
C VAL A 426 18.73 -1.01 20.96
N ALA A 427 19.30 -0.63 22.09
CA ALA A 427 19.85 -1.59 23.06
C ALA A 427 18.83 -2.61 23.60
N ARG A 428 17.53 -2.30 23.51
CA ARG A 428 16.44 -3.15 23.97
C ARG A 428 15.66 -3.83 22.84
N ALA A 429 16.11 -3.69 21.59
CA ALA A 429 15.45 -4.20 20.41
C ALA A 429 16.25 -5.35 19.76
N THR A 430 15.59 -6.09 18.87
CA THR A 430 16.23 -6.93 17.87
C THR A 430 16.24 -6.19 16.53
N TYR A 431 17.19 -6.48 15.68
CA TYR A 431 17.30 -5.95 14.33
C TYR A 431 18.25 -6.80 13.49
N GLY A 432 18.12 -6.72 12.19
CA GLY A 432 18.94 -7.45 11.24
C GLY A 432 18.19 -7.67 9.93
N TRP A 433 18.88 -8.27 8.98
CA TRP A 433 18.31 -8.60 7.68
C TRP A 433 17.27 -9.71 7.84
N PHE A 434 15.99 -9.38 7.59
CA PHE A 434 14.84 -10.27 7.81
C PHE A 434 14.83 -10.95 9.19
N GLU A 435 15.26 -10.24 10.23
CA GLU A 435 15.23 -10.75 11.61
C GLU A 435 13.79 -11.02 12.05
N PRO A 436 13.46 -12.25 12.47
CA PRO A 436 12.11 -12.58 12.94
C PRO A 436 11.79 -11.94 14.29
N PHE A 437 10.50 -11.85 14.61
CA PHE A 437 10.04 -11.32 15.89
C PHE A 437 10.35 -12.27 17.05
N SER A 438 10.54 -11.65 18.22
CA SER A 438 10.61 -12.33 19.52
C SER A 438 9.53 -11.76 20.43
N GLU A 439 8.95 -12.61 21.29
CA GLU A 439 7.92 -12.16 22.22
C GLU A 439 8.47 -11.11 23.19
N GLY A 440 7.70 -10.04 23.40
CA GLY A 440 7.99 -8.97 24.35
C GLY A 440 9.17 -8.07 24.01
N ARG A 441 9.84 -8.29 22.88
CA ARG A 441 10.98 -7.49 22.44
C ARG A 441 10.67 -6.80 21.11
N ALA A 442 10.92 -5.48 21.06
CA ALA A 442 10.73 -4.73 19.82
C ALA A 442 11.70 -5.21 18.73
N ASN A 443 11.21 -5.34 17.49
CA ASN A 443 12.01 -5.56 16.30
C ASN A 443 12.09 -4.28 15.49
N LEU A 444 13.31 -3.90 15.06
CA LEU A 444 13.59 -2.72 14.24
C LEU A 444 13.92 -3.18 12.82
N PHE A 445 13.13 -2.74 11.84
CA PHE A 445 13.32 -3.13 10.45
C PHE A 445 12.84 -2.03 9.50
N MET A 446 13.34 -2.01 8.27
CA MET A 446 12.80 -1.16 7.20
C MET A 446 11.58 -1.86 6.61
N GLY A 447 10.42 -1.25 6.71
CA GLY A 447 9.17 -1.85 6.25
C GLY A 447 7.97 -1.00 6.64
N THR A 448 6.80 -1.52 6.60
CA THR A 448 5.48 -0.93 6.83
C THR A 448 5.21 0.46 6.21
N ARG A 449 6.15 1.39 6.31
CA ARG A 449 6.18 2.70 5.64
C ARG A 449 7.53 2.98 4.99
N GLY A 450 8.35 1.96 4.78
CA GLY A 450 9.63 2.02 4.08
C GLY A 450 9.52 1.58 2.63
N GLY A 451 10.63 1.61 1.90
CA GLY A 451 10.67 1.19 0.49
C GLY A 451 9.77 2.00 -0.42
N GLY A 452 9.13 1.30 -1.37
CA GLY A 452 8.12 1.88 -2.26
C GLY A 452 6.73 1.81 -1.64
N GLU A 453 5.94 2.86 -1.83
CA GLU A 453 4.60 2.99 -1.27
C GLU A 453 3.50 2.88 -2.33
N TRP A 454 2.24 2.83 -1.88
CA TRP A 454 1.04 2.63 -2.71
C TRP A 454 0.88 3.60 -3.90
N SER A 455 1.48 4.75 -3.83
CA SER A 455 1.50 5.72 -4.92
C SER A 455 2.29 5.24 -6.14
N GLY A 456 3.20 4.28 -5.97
CA GLY A 456 3.91 3.61 -7.05
C GLY A 456 4.88 4.47 -7.83
N ALA A 457 5.22 4.03 -9.03
CA ALA A 457 6.20 4.66 -9.89
C ALA A 457 5.58 5.28 -11.14
N SER A 458 6.34 6.14 -11.82
CA SER A 458 6.06 6.61 -13.18
C SER A 458 7.20 6.22 -14.12
N VAL A 459 6.93 6.09 -15.41
CA VAL A 459 7.93 5.68 -16.39
C VAL A 459 7.96 6.63 -17.59
N ASP A 460 9.16 7.10 -17.92
CA ASP A 460 9.42 7.80 -19.18
C ASP A 460 9.48 6.78 -20.31
N LEU A 461 8.44 6.75 -21.12
CA LEU A 461 8.23 5.74 -22.15
C LEU A 461 9.32 5.72 -23.22
N PRO A 462 9.83 6.88 -23.71
CA PRO A 462 10.92 6.90 -24.68
C PRO A 462 12.23 6.29 -24.17
N THR A 463 12.59 6.51 -22.91
CA THR A 463 13.91 6.14 -22.37
C THR A 463 13.90 4.86 -21.53
N GLY A 464 12.74 4.39 -21.04
CA GLY A 464 12.64 3.30 -20.08
C GLY A 464 13.10 3.67 -18.69
N ARG A 465 13.24 4.97 -18.37
CA ARG A 465 13.55 5.45 -17.02
C ARG A 465 12.33 5.36 -16.13
N LEU A 466 12.53 4.91 -14.90
CA LEU A 466 11.48 4.81 -13.90
C LEU A 466 11.79 5.76 -12.74
N TYR A 467 10.74 6.49 -12.31
CA TYR A 467 10.82 7.42 -11.19
C TYR A 467 9.93 6.92 -10.06
N VAL A 468 10.50 6.81 -8.87
CA VAL A 468 9.80 6.28 -7.70
C VAL A 468 10.16 7.05 -6.45
N THR A 469 9.15 7.42 -5.67
CA THR A 469 9.34 7.96 -4.33
C THR A 469 9.55 6.82 -3.35
N SER A 470 10.39 7.03 -2.34
CA SER A 470 10.66 6.03 -1.31
C SER A 470 10.85 6.66 0.06
N ASN A 471 10.69 5.84 1.09
CA ASN A 471 10.90 6.19 2.48
C ASN A 471 12.01 5.36 3.11
N ARG A 472 12.75 5.98 4.02
CA ARG A 472 13.65 5.33 4.97
C ARG A 472 13.13 5.59 6.37
N ILE A 473 12.16 4.81 6.78
CA ILE A 473 11.50 4.90 8.10
C ILE A 473 11.61 3.53 8.76
N VAL A 474 12.22 3.50 9.95
CA VAL A 474 12.39 2.26 10.71
C VAL A 474 11.12 1.96 11.49
N SER A 475 10.51 0.84 11.20
CA SER A 475 9.41 0.27 11.99
C SER A 475 9.94 -0.28 13.31
N LYS A 476 9.16 -0.13 14.38
CA LYS A 476 9.43 -0.65 15.70
C LYS A 476 8.19 -1.36 16.21
N VAL A 477 8.15 -2.67 16.07
CA VAL A 477 6.99 -3.50 16.39
C VAL A 477 7.36 -4.54 17.43
N THR A 478 6.48 -4.72 18.43
CA THR A 478 6.64 -5.75 19.46
C THR A 478 5.51 -6.75 19.35
N VAL A 479 5.86 -8.02 19.19
CA VAL A 479 4.91 -9.14 19.29
C VAL A 479 4.75 -9.51 20.76
N LEU A 480 3.51 -9.67 21.21
CA LEU A 480 3.11 -9.92 22.58
C LEU A 480 2.25 -11.18 22.65
N ALA A 481 2.27 -11.88 23.77
CA ALA A 481 1.27 -12.93 24.01
C ALA A 481 -0.13 -12.30 23.97
N ALA A 482 -1.06 -12.96 23.28
CA ALA A 482 -2.46 -12.54 23.28
C ALA A 482 -3.12 -12.91 24.60
N ASP A 483 -4.02 -12.04 25.10
CA ASP A 483 -4.82 -12.36 26.27
C ASP A 483 -5.84 -13.46 25.98
N GLU A 484 -6.24 -14.22 26.99
CA GLU A 484 -7.26 -15.25 26.85
C GLU A 484 -8.62 -14.68 26.39
N ALA A 485 -8.95 -13.47 26.82
CA ALA A 485 -10.16 -12.76 26.38
C ALA A 485 -10.12 -12.36 24.88
N GLU A 486 -8.95 -12.14 24.33
CA GLU A 486 -8.75 -11.88 22.89
C GLU A 486 -8.80 -13.19 22.08
N ARG A 487 -8.61 -14.34 22.72
CA ARG A 487 -8.63 -15.68 22.12
C ARG A 487 -10.04 -16.30 22.04
N ASP A 488 -11.01 -15.83 22.82
CA ASP A 488 -12.38 -16.35 22.87
C ASP A 488 -13.42 -15.30 22.42
N PRO A 489 -13.82 -15.28 21.15
CA PRO A 489 -14.85 -14.34 20.67
C PRO A 489 -16.25 -14.58 21.25
N GLY A 490 -16.46 -15.66 22.00
CA GLY A 490 -17.71 -15.97 22.68
C GLY A 490 -17.80 -15.41 24.11
N PHE A 491 -16.79 -14.77 24.64
CA PHE A 491 -16.80 -14.21 25.99
C PHE A 491 -17.52 -12.85 26.00
N PRO A 492 -18.51 -12.63 26.92
CA PRO A 492 -19.18 -11.34 26.97
C PRO A 492 -18.17 -10.22 27.35
N PRO A 493 -18.23 -9.06 26.68
CA PRO A 493 -17.30 -7.97 26.95
C PRO A 493 -17.45 -7.47 28.39
N SER A 494 -16.33 -7.19 29.05
CA SER A 494 -16.33 -6.58 30.38
C SER A 494 -16.93 -5.16 30.35
N ALA A 495 -17.42 -4.66 31.49
CA ALA A 495 -17.91 -3.28 31.57
C ALA A 495 -16.88 -2.24 31.09
N GLY A 496 -15.60 -2.49 31.34
CA GLY A 496 -14.49 -1.67 30.86
C GLY A 496 -14.28 -1.76 29.35
N GLU A 497 -14.43 -2.96 28.77
CA GLU A 497 -14.38 -3.14 27.33
C GLU A 497 -15.55 -2.47 26.63
N VAL A 498 -16.76 -2.57 27.19
CA VAL A 498 -17.93 -1.85 26.66
C VAL A 498 -17.69 -0.34 26.67
N ALA A 499 -17.19 0.21 27.78
CA ALA A 499 -16.82 1.64 27.88
C ALA A 499 -15.75 2.02 26.86
N TYR A 500 -14.75 1.17 26.66
CA TYR A 500 -13.71 1.34 25.65
C TYR A 500 -14.29 1.41 24.23
N ARG A 501 -15.11 0.43 23.87
CA ARG A 501 -15.74 0.37 22.53
C ARG A 501 -16.60 1.58 22.23
N GLN A 502 -17.30 2.10 23.25
CA GLN A 502 -18.18 3.26 23.11
C GLN A 502 -17.43 4.59 22.97
N SER A 503 -16.30 4.75 23.67
CA SER A 503 -15.67 6.07 23.85
C SER A 503 -14.27 6.18 23.27
N CYS A 504 -13.54 5.09 23.10
CA CYS A 504 -12.11 5.10 22.75
C CYS A 504 -11.82 4.41 21.42
N ALA A 505 -12.59 3.35 21.09
CA ALA A 505 -12.33 2.52 19.93
C ALA A 505 -12.45 3.26 18.59
N VAL A 506 -13.23 4.34 18.54
CA VAL A 506 -13.37 5.20 17.34
C VAL A 506 -12.03 5.80 16.90
N CYS A 507 -11.13 6.06 17.84
CA CYS A 507 -9.79 6.59 17.57
C CYS A 507 -8.70 5.54 17.71
N HIS A 508 -8.74 4.73 18.77
CA HIS A 508 -7.69 3.77 19.12
C HIS A 508 -7.88 2.38 18.48
N GLY A 509 -8.92 2.19 17.66
CA GLY A 509 -9.28 0.91 17.04
C GLY A 509 -10.02 -0.05 17.99
N PRO A 510 -10.83 -0.97 17.47
CA PRO A 510 -11.56 -1.96 18.30
C PRO A 510 -10.61 -2.92 19.03
N ASP A 511 -9.42 -3.11 18.48
CA ASP A 511 -8.32 -3.94 18.97
C ASP A 511 -7.28 -3.19 19.82
N ARG A 512 -7.50 -1.91 20.10
CA ARG A 512 -6.57 -1.02 20.83
C ARG A 512 -5.22 -0.78 20.12
N ALA A 513 -5.08 -1.18 18.85
CA ALA A 513 -3.84 -1.07 18.10
C ALA A 513 -3.51 0.36 17.65
N GLY A 514 -4.47 1.28 17.73
CA GLY A 514 -4.30 2.63 17.18
C GLY A 514 -4.31 2.63 15.65
N ASN A 515 -3.86 3.73 15.04
CA ASN A 515 -3.83 3.86 13.57
C ASN A 515 -2.64 4.68 13.04
N GLY A 516 -1.55 4.73 13.80
CA GLY A 516 -0.33 5.45 13.42
C GLY A 516 -0.35 6.97 13.71
N MET A 517 -1.52 7.60 13.81
CA MET A 517 -1.70 8.95 14.38
C MET A 517 -2.21 8.89 15.82
N VAL A 518 -2.96 7.86 16.13
CA VAL A 518 -3.50 7.60 17.45
C VAL A 518 -2.66 6.48 18.09
N PRO A 519 -2.04 6.71 19.25
CA PRO A 519 -1.14 5.73 19.84
C PRO A 519 -1.88 4.45 20.23
N PRO A 520 -1.21 3.29 20.14
CA PRO A 520 -1.79 2.04 20.62
C PRO A 520 -2.00 2.08 22.13
N LEU A 521 -3.10 1.51 22.59
CA LEU A 521 -3.38 1.28 24.00
C LEU A 521 -3.02 -0.13 24.47
N ILE A 522 -2.66 -1.02 23.55
CA ILE A 522 -2.03 -2.29 23.88
C ILE A 522 -0.73 -2.00 24.66
N GLY A 523 -0.53 -2.72 25.77
CA GLY A 523 0.64 -2.50 26.63
C GLY A 523 0.70 -1.15 27.34
N VAL A 524 -0.41 -0.40 27.41
CA VAL A 524 -0.46 0.90 28.09
C VAL A 524 -0.08 0.80 29.58
N GLN A 525 -0.38 -0.32 30.22
CA GLN A 525 0.01 -0.62 31.62
C GLN A 525 1.54 -0.60 31.85
N ASN A 526 2.33 -0.81 30.80
CA ASN A 526 3.79 -0.76 30.86
C ASN A 526 4.35 0.65 30.67
N ARG A 527 3.49 1.60 30.30
CA ARG A 527 3.86 3.00 29.96
C ARG A 527 3.23 4.04 30.85
N MET A 528 2.07 3.72 31.43
CA MET A 528 1.29 4.66 32.24
C MET A 528 0.65 3.93 33.43
N ASN A 529 0.59 4.62 34.55
CA ASN A 529 -0.15 4.18 35.74
C ASN A 529 -1.59 4.73 35.73
N GLU A 530 -2.40 4.27 36.67
CA GLU A 530 -3.80 4.67 36.82
C GLU A 530 -4.00 6.19 36.85
N SER A 531 -3.23 6.88 37.72
CA SER A 531 -3.35 8.32 37.90
C SER A 531 -3.06 9.09 36.61
N GLN A 532 -2.09 8.62 35.81
CA GLN A 532 -1.75 9.20 34.53
C GLN A 532 -2.85 8.96 33.49
N ILE A 533 -3.42 7.75 33.44
CA ILE A 533 -4.54 7.44 32.53
C ILE A 533 -5.76 8.27 32.92
N ARG A 534 -6.10 8.33 34.19
CA ARG A 534 -7.22 9.11 34.72
C ARG A 534 -7.09 10.60 34.39
N GLY A 535 -5.89 11.15 34.57
CA GLY A 535 -5.58 12.53 34.19
C GLY A 535 -5.80 12.75 32.68
N LEU A 536 -5.34 11.84 31.85
CA LEU A 536 -5.48 11.89 30.39
C LEU A 536 -6.94 11.81 29.92
N LEU A 537 -7.75 10.96 30.56
CA LEU A 537 -9.18 10.86 30.26
C LEU A 537 -9.91 12.19 30.58
N ARG A 538 -9.50 12.89 31.63
CA ARG A 538 -10.14 14.13 32.06
C ARG A 538 -9.71 15.38 31.27
N THR A 539 -8.45 15.44 30.86
CA THR A 539 -7.88 16.65 30.25
C THR A 539 -7.63 16.51 28.74
N GLY A 540 -7.61 15.28 28.21
CA GLY A 540 -7.08 15.03 26.87
C GLY A 540 -5.57 15.25 26.77
N ARG A 541 -5.01 15.07 25.60
CA ARG A 541 -3.60 15.38 25.30
C ARG A 541 -3.38 15.51 23.79
N ASN A 542 -2.80 16.61 23.35
CA ASN A 542 -2.58 16.90 21.93
C ASN A 542 -3.90 16.83 21.12
N ALA A 543 -3.97 15.92 20.12
CA ALA A 543 -5.17 15.68 19.33
C ALA A 543 -6.22 14.80 20.04
N MET A 544 -5.92 14.20 21.18
CA MET A 544 -6.87 13.42 21.96
C MET A 544 -7.74 14.36 22.81
N PRO A 545 -9.06 14.47 22.56
CA PRO A 545 -9.96 15.26 23.39
C PRO A 545 -10.12 14.61 24.77
N PRO A 546 -10.61 15.34 25.78
CA PRO A 546 -11.11 14.74 27.00
C PRO A 546 -12.14 13.65 26.67
N ALA A 547 -12.13 12.56 27.42
CA ALA A 547 -13.13 11.51 27.25
C ALA A 547 -14.55 12.07 27.58
N PRO A 548 -15.61 11.52 26.95
CA PRO A 548 -16.97 11.89 27.34
C PRO A 548 -17.18 11.71 28.83
N GLN A 549 -18.05 12.53 29.42
CA GLN A 549 -18.37 12.40 30.85
C GLN A 549 -18.89 11.00 31.15
N MET A 550 -18.12 10.25 31.94
CA MET A 550 -18.43 8.91 32.43
C MET A 550 -18.66 8.98 33.93
N GLY A 551 -19.56 8.17 34.46
CA GLY A 551 -19.69 7.96 35.89
C GLY A 551 -18.41 7.29 36.45
N GLU A 552 -18.09 7.53 37.71
CA GLU A 552 -16.89 7.02 38.36
C GLU A 552 -16.71 5.51 38.23
N ALA A 553 -17.79 4.74 38.33
CA ALA A 553 -17.77 3.29 38.17
C ALA A 553 -17.38 2.87 36.74
N GLN A 554 -17.82 3.62 35.73
CA GLN A 554 -17.51 3.36 34.31
C GLN A 554 -16.05 3.76 34.01
N GLU A 555 -15.60 4.91 34.56
CA GLU A 555 -14.20 5.35 34.43
C GLU A 555 -13.24 4.35 35.08
N ASN A 556 -13.56 3.85 36.27
CA ASN A 556 -12.80 2.82 36.96
C ASN A 556 -12.76 1.51 36.15
N SER A 557 -13.90 1.05 35.67
CA SER A 557 -13.96 -0.16 34.83
C SER A 557 -13.14 -0.02 33.53
N LEU A 558 -13.18 1.16 32.88
CA LEU A 558 -12.36 1.46 31.70
C LEU A 558 -10.86 1.45 32.03
N ILE A 559 -10.46 2.06 33.15
CA ILE A 559 -9.07 2.08 33.58
C ILE A 559 -8.57 0.68 33.92
N ASP A 560 -9.39 -0.11 34.61
CA ASP A 560 -9.08 -1.50 34.93
C ASP A 560 -8.92 -2.36 33.66
N PHE A 561 -9.79 -2.16 32.68
CA PHE A 561 -9.67 -2.80 31.36
C PHE A 561 -8.36 -2.38 30.64
N LEU A 562 -8.03 -1.09 30.63
CA LEU A 562 -6.81 -0.60 30.03
C LEU A 562 -5.55 -1.08 30.76
N LEU A 563 -5.61 -1.18 32.09
CA LEU A 563 -4.52 -1.68 32.94
C LEU A 563 -4.55 -3.19 33.13
N ARG A 564 -5.53 -3.88 32.55
CA ARG A 564 -5.73 -5.35 32.65
C ARG A 564 -5.91 -5.86 34.08
N ARG A 565 -6.51 -5.08 34.98
CA ARG A 565 -6.74 -5.46 36.39
C ARG A 565 -7.95 -6.36 36.62
N ASN A 566 -8.98 -6.27 35.76
CA ASN A 566 -10.23 -7.02 35.85
C ASN A 566 -10.30 -8.11 34.76
N GLN A 567 -9.27 -8.94 34.67
CA GLN A 567 -9.38 -10.19 33.92
C GLN A 567 -10.03 -11.24 34.82
N PRO A 568 -11.05 -11.97 34.34
CA PRO A 568 -11.55 -13.12 35.10
C PRO A 568 -10.40 -14.11 35.30
N PRO A 569 -10.37 -14.85 36.43
CA PRO A 569 -9.35 -15.85 36.69
C PRO A 569 -9.30 -16.82 35.50
N SER A 570 -8.10 -17.13 35.01
CA SER A 570 -7.83 -17.99 33.90
C SER A 570 -8.62 -19.28 33.96
N ARG A 571 -9.59 -19.42 33.06
CA ARG A 571 -10.27 -20.70 32.85
C ARG A 571 -9.35 -21.51 31.92
N PRO A 572 -9.09 -22.79 32.23
CA PRO A 572 -8.27 -23.60 31.36
C PRO A 572 -8.88 -23.59 29.95
N ALA A 573 -8.06 -23.27 28.95
CA ALA A 573 -8.48 -23.20 27.55
C ALA A 573 -9.27 -24.45 27.18
N LYS A 574 -10.50 -24.27 26.69
CA LYS A 574 -11.23 -25.37 26.07
C LYS A 574 -10.43 -25.81 24.86
N ALA A 575 -9.87 -27.00 24.94
CA ALA A 575 -9.30 -27.67 23.79
C ALA A 575 -10.36 -27.70 22.68
N GLY A 576 -10.19 -26.96 21.60
CA GLY A 576 -11.08 -27.04 20.45
C GLY A 576 -11.49 -25.73 19.77
N THR A 577 -11.08 -24.52 20.20
CA THR A 577 -11.35 -23.29 19.44
C THR A 577 -10.24 -23.07 18.40
N SER A 578 -10.52 -23.53 17.19
CA SER A 578 -9.70 -23.26 16.02
C SER A 578 -9.79 -21.78 15.65
N GLY A 579 -8.67 -21.04 15.70
CA GLY A 579 -8.51 -19.76 15.02
C GLY A 579 -8.01 -18.56 15.82
N ALA A 580 -7.91 -18.59 17.15
CA ALA A 580 -7.33 -17.48 17.90
C ALA A 580 -5.81 -17.55 17.86
N SER A 581 -5.14 -16.46 17.42
CA SER A 581 -3.68 -16.35 17.48
C SER A 581 -3.21 -16.33 18.94
N MET A 582 -2.13 -17.06 19.25
CA MET A 582 -1.47 -17.00 20.56
C MET A 582 -0.77 -15.65 20.79
N TYR A 583 -0.66 -14.83 19.77
CA TYR A 583 0.08 -13.59 19.77
C TYR A 583 -0.74 -12.43 19.21
N THR A 584 -0.42 -11.24 19.67
CA THR A 584 -0.86 -9.94 19.17
C THR A 584 0.37 -9.04 19.00
N PHE A 585 0.21 -7.79 18.59
CA PHE A 585 1.32 -6.85 18.47
C PHE A 585 0.95 -5.46 18.99
N ASP A 586 1.95 -4.65 19.34
CA ASP A 586 1.78 -3.34 19.99
C ASP A 586 1.41 -2.19 19.04
N GLY A 587 1.11 -2.50 17.77
CA GLY A 587 0.73 -1.54 16.73
C GLY A 587 1.90 -1.12 15.84
N TYR A 588 1.58 -0.27 14.85
CA TYR A 588 2.54 0.24 13.87
C TYR A 588 3.34 1.42 14.44
N ASN A 589 4.37 1.11 15.22
CA ASN A 589 5.24 2.11 15.83
C ASN A 589 6.50 2.32 14.98
N PHE A 590 7.19 3.44 15.20
CA PHE A 590 8.41 3.82 14.49
C PHE A 590 9.51 4.20 15.47
N LEU A 591 10.76 3.96 15.03
CA LEU A 591 11.92 4.43 15.75
C LEU A 591 12.06 5.94 15.55
N THR A 592 11.88 6.70 16.62
CA THR A 592 11.99 8.16 16.61
C THR A 592 12.96 8.65 17.67
N ASP A 593 13.51 9.85 17.46
CA ASP A 593 14.32 10.51 18.46
C ASP A 593 13.45 11.20 19.55
N ASP A 594 14.09 11.91 20.46
CA ASP A 594 13.47 12.60 21.59
C ASP A 594 12.55 13.77 21.19
N GLN A 595 12.59 14.20 19.92
CA GLN A 595 11.75 15.25 19.35
C GLN A 595 10.73 14.72 18.33
N GLY A 596 10.70 13.41 18.09
CA GLY A 596 9.76 12.78 17.19
C GLY A 596 10.22 12.70 15.72
N TYR A 597 11.43 13.13 15.39
CA TYR A 597 12.01 12.88 14.06
C TYR A 597 12.44 11.42 13.91
N PRO A 598 12.57 10.91 12.67
CA PRO A 598 13.04 9.54 12.44
C PRO A 598 14.36 9.28 13.17
N GLY A 599 14.46 8.13 13.83
CA GLY A 599 15.60 7.74 14.65
C GLY A 599 16.88 7.43 13.88
N ILE A 600 16.88 7.60 12.57
CA ILE A 600 18.05 7.37 11.70
C ILE A 600 18.53 8.67 11.05
N LYS A 601 19.74 8.63 10.50
CA LYS A 601 20.31 9.72 9.70
C LYS A 601 19.46 9.98 8.44
N PRO A 602 19.24 11.24 8.04
CA PRO A 602 18.64 11.56 6.77
C PRO A 602 19.51 11.08 5.59
N PRO A 603 18.95 10.99 4.35
CA PRO A 603 17.61 11.41 3.97
C PRO A 603 16.53 10.40 4.35
N TRP A 604 15.35 10.90 4.79
CA TRP A 604 14.22 10.09 5.25
C TRP A 604 13.18 9.81 4.17
N GLY A 605 13.07 10.70 3.20
CA GLY A 605 12.27 10.55 1.99
C GLY A 605 13.09 10.89 0.76
N LEU A 606 12.88 10.15 -0.32
CA LEU A 606 13.69 10.20 -1.53
C LEU A 606 12.82 10.16 -2.78
N LEU A 607 13.30 10.82 -3.84
CA LEU A 607 12.90 10.57 -5.22
C LEU A 607 14.08 9.90 -5.94
N ASN A 608 13.82 8.76 -6.57
CA ASN A 608 14.83 7.95 -7.25
C ASN A 608 14.52 7.89 -8.75
N CYS A 609 15.54 7.90 -9.59
CA CYS A 609 15.44 7.61 -11.02
C CYS A 609 16.29 6.39 -11.35
N TYR A 610 15.68 5.43 -12.01
CA TYR A 610 16.34 4.22 -12.52
C TYR A 610 16.46 4.24 -14.03
N ASP A 611 17.56 3.73 -14.54
CA ASP A 611 17.63 3.18 -15.90
C ASP A 611 17.33 1.68 -15.81
N LEU A 612 16.13 1.27 -16.20
CA LEU A 612 15.73 -0.14 -16.14
C LEU A 612 16.36 -1.00 -17.24
N ASN A 613 17.02 -0.39 -18.23
CA ASN A 613 17.81 -1.15 -19.20
C ASN A 613 19.04 -1.78 -18.51
N THR A 614 19.60 -1.08 -17.52
CA THR A 614 20.75 -1.55 -16.73
C THR A 614 20.41 -2.00 -15.32
N GLY A 615 19.23 -1.64 -14.82
CA GLY A 615 18.80 -1.88 -13.44
C GLY A 615 19.44 -0.94 -12.41
N ARG A 616 20.16 0.11 -12.86
CA ARG A 616 20.94 1.01 -12.00
C ARG A 616 20.17 2.30 -11.67
N ILE A 617 20.45 2.84 -10.49
CA ILE A 617 19.98 4.16 -10.08
C ILE A 617 20.86 5.21 -10.79
N LEU A 618 20.22 6.09 -11.57
CA LEU A 618 20.92 7.21 -12.23
C LEU A 618 21.15 8.37 -11.27
N TRP A 619 20.15 8.68 -10.47
CA TRP A 619 20.23 9.69 -9.44
C TRP A 619 19.19 9.44 -8.32
N ARG A 620 19.48 10.00 -7.16
CA ARG A 620 18.64 9.94 -5.97
C ARG A 620 18.75 11.26 -5.23
N VAL A 621 17.61 11.90 -4.93
CA VAL A 621 17.56 13.19 -4.26
C VAL A 621 16.59 13.17 -3.08
N PRO A 622 16.85 13.95 -2.00
CA PRO A 622 15.91 14.12 -0.91
C PRO A 622 14.58 14.69 -1.39
N LEU A 623 13.46 14.11 -0.93
CA LEU A 623 12.11 14.56 -1.25
C LEU A 623 11.44 15.13 0.00
N GLY A 624 11.13 16.43 -0.03
CA GLY A 624 10.63 17.18 1.12
C GLY A 624 11.73 17.68 2.06
N GLU A 625 11.34 18.47 3.02
CA GLU A 625 12.23 19.01 4.05
C GLU A 625 11.45 19.31 5.34
N TYR A 626 12.18 19.35 6.44
CA TYR A 626 11.72 19.99 7.68
C TYR A 626 12.35 21.37 7.73
N PRO A 627 11.60 22.45 7.46
CA PRO A 627 12.16 23.80 7.31
C PRO A 627 12.89 24.27 8.56
N GLU A 628 12.46 23.84 9.75
CA GLU A 628 13.11 24.14 11.02
C GLU A 628 14.50 23.51 11.12
N LEU A 629 14.70 22.30 10.60
CA LEU A 629 16.02 21.66 10.58
C LEU A 629 16.95 22.31 9.54
N THR A 630 16.41 22.67 8.38
CA THR A 630 17.17 23.38 7.34
C THR A 630 17.65 24.75 7.84
N ARG A 631 16.80 25.48 8.58
CA ARG A 631 17.20 26.76 9.23
C ARG A 631 18.26 26.59 10.31
N GLN A 632 18.37 25.40 10.91
CA GLN A 632 19.43 25.06 11.85
C GLN A 632 20.73 24.62 11.16
N GLY A 633 20.81 24.67 9.84
CA GLY A 633 21.98 24.33 9.03
C GLY A 633 22.09 22.86 8.62
N LEU A 634 21.07 22.03 8.88
CA LEU A 634 21.06 20.68 8.33
C LEU A 634 20.74 20.72 6.84
N PRO A 635 21.36 19.82 6.02
CA PRO A 635 20.97 19.65 4.62
C PRO A 635 19.49 19.25 4.50
N LYS A 636 18.90 19.33 3.29
CA LYS A 636 17.56 18.83 3.02
C LYS A 636 17.46 17.38 3.50
N THR A 637 16.57 17.15 4.46
CA THR A 637 16.45 15.85 5.13
C THR A 637 15.57 14.85 4.36
N GLY A 638 14.78 15.31 3.42
CA GLY A 638 13.62 14.56 3.00
C GLY A 638 12.61 14.42 4.14
N THR A 639 11.39 14.02 3.84
CA THR A 639 10.38 13.66 4.85
C THR A 639 9.72 12.36 4.46
N GLN A 640 9.04 11.71 5.39
CA GLN A 640 8.10 10.67 5.00
C GLN A 640 7.19 11.22 3.89
N ASN A 641 7.01 10.45 2.84
CA ASN A 641 6.15 10.79 1.72
C ASN A 641 5.23 9.62 1.37
N LEU A 642 4.02 9.94 0.90
CA LEU A 642 3.04 8.99 0.39
C LEU A 642 2.51 9.44 -0.98
N GLY A 643 3.08 10.48 -1.57
CA GLY A 643 2.78 10.96 -2.90
C GLY A 643 3.54 10.18 -3.99
N GLY A 644 2.95 10.08 -5.16
CA GLY A 644 3.59 9.47 -6.33
C GLY A 644 4.18 10.51 -7.27
N ALA A 645 4.99 10.02 -8.19
CA ALA A 645 5.56 10.82 -9.27
C ALA A 645 4.73 10.71 -10.55
N THR A 646 4.77 11.78 -11.36
CA THR A 646 4.27 11.82 -12.73
C THR A 646 5.33 12.44 -13.61
N VAL A 647 5.70 11.75 -14.70
CA VAL A 647 6.71 12.22 -15.63
C VAL A 647 6.08 12.74 -16.93
N THR A 648 6.66 13.78 -17.54
CA THR A 648 6.14 14.40 -18.76
C THR A 648 7.19 14.43 -19.88
N ALA A 649 6.70 14.50 -21.13
CA ALA A 649 7.56 14.70 -22.30
C ALA A 649 8.32 16.05 -22.26
N GLY A 650 7.86 17.02 -21.45
CA GLY A 650 8.59 18.26 -21.14
C GLY A 650 9.86 18.04 -20.32
N GLY A 651 10.19 16.80 -19.96
CA GLY A 651 11.37 16.41 -19.22
C GLY A 651 11.29 16.73 -17.73
N LEU A 652 10.10 16.74 -17.17
CA LEU A 652 9.80 17.05 -15.78
C LEU A 652 9.23 15.85 -15.03
N VAL A 653 9.54 15.78 -13.73
CA VAL A 653 8.90 14.85 -12.79
C VAL A 653 8.17 15.68 -11.73
N PHE A 654 6.85 15.62 -11.72
CA PHE A 654 6.02 16.25 -10.69
C PHE A 654 5.76 15.27 -9.55
N CYS A 655 5.93 15.71 -8.31
CA CYS A 655 5.55 14.94 -7.12
C CYS A 655 5.21 15.83 -5.92
N ALA A 656 4.49 15.24 -4.97
CA ALA A 656 4.09 15.85 -3.71
C ALA A 656 4.05 14.78 -2.61
N GLY A 657 3.21 14.97 -1.59
CA GLY A 657 2.96 13.96 -0.54
C GLY A 657 3.97 13.97 0.60
N THR A 658 4.70 15.06 0.74
CA THR A 658 5.67 15.32 1.78
C THR A 658 5.05 16.08 2.96
N ALA A 659 5.65 15.97 4.15
CA ALA A 659 5.15 16.61 5.37
C ALA A 659 5.16 18.15 5.29
N ASP A 660 5.98 18.74 4.43
CA ASP A 660 6.06 20.19 4.22
C ASP A 660 4.94 20.77 3.33
N GLN A 661 4.02 19.93 2.86
CA GLN A 661 2.85 20.32 2.07
C GLN A 661 3.20 21.03 0.73
N MET A 662 4.32 20.66 0.11
CA MET A 662 4.75 21.24 -1.16
C MET A 662 4.46 20.27 -2.32
N ILE A 663 4.07 20.81 -3.48
CA ILE A 663 4.22 20.16 -4.77
C ILE A 663 5.51 20.65 -5.42
N ARG A 664 6.22 19.77 -6.14
CA ARG A 664 7.52 20.05 -6.76
C ARG A 664 7.59 19.54 -8.18
N ALA A 665 8.39 20.21 -8.98
CA ALA A 665 8.85 19.74 -10.29
C ALA A 665 10.37 19.56 -10.26
N PHE A 666 10.82 18.39 -10.71
CA PHE A 666 12.23 18.06 -10.84
C PHE A 666 12.61 17.86 -12.31
N ASP A 667 13.85 18.17 -12.65
CA ASP A 667 14.44 17.78 -13.93
C ASP A 667 14.54 16.25 -14.01
N ALA A 668 13.91 15.64 -15.00
CA ALA A 668 13.86 14.18 -15.15
C ALA A 668 15.25 13.55 -15.42
N GLY A 669 16.19 14.33 -15.98
CA GLY A 669 17.54 13.87 -16.27
C GLY A 669 18.48 13.90 -15.08
N THR A 670 18.36 14.91 -14.21
CA THR A 670 19.34 15.21 -13.15
C THR A 670 18.79 15.13 -11.72
N GLY A 671 17.48 15.17 -11.55
CA GLY A 671 16.85 15.25 -10.22
C GLY A 671 16.91 16.64 -9.58
N ALA A 672 17.35 17.67 -10.30
CA ALA A 672 17.36 19.04 -9.79
C ALA A 672 15.93 19.57 -9.57
N GLU A 673 15.65 20.14 -8.39
CA GLU A 673 14.38 20.81 -8.11
C GLU A 673 14.31 22.12 -8.91
N LEU A 674 13.39 22.20 -9.88
CA LEU A 674 13.23 23.36 -10.78
C LEU A 674 12.12 24.30 -10.32
N TRP A 675 11.12 23.79 -9.62
CA TRP A 675 9.99 24.55 -9.14
C TRP A 675 9.33 23.89 -7.94
N LYS A 676 8.75 24.70 -7.06
CA LYS A 676 7.88 24.23 -5.97
C LYS A 676 6.81 25.24 -5.63
N ALA A 677 5.65 24.76 -5.17
CA ALA A 677 4.55 25.58 -4.68
C ALA A 677 3.94 24.99 -3.42
N ARG A 678 3.49 25.89 -2.52
CA ARG A 678 2.81 25.48 -1.31
C ARG A 678 1.36 25.12 -1.61
N LEU A 679 0.92 23.98 -1.09
CA LEU A 679 -0.47 23.54 -1.12
C LEU A 679 -1.20 23.96 0.16
N PRO A 680 -2.54 24.13 0.13
CA PRO A 680 -3.31 24.41 1.33
C PRO A 680 -3.25 23.27 2.37
N TRP A 681 -3.15 22.03 1.89
CA TRP A 681 -2.95 20.81 2.65
C TRP A 681 -2.03 19.85 1.89
N GLY A 682 -1.53 18.81 2.54
CA GLY A 682 -0.66 17.82 1.89
C GLY A 682 -1.34 17.13 0.69
N GLY A 683 -0.59 16.90 -0.38
CA GLY A 683 -1.08 16.24 -1.59
C GLY A 683 -0.61 14.78 -1.66
N TYR A 684 -1.43 13.81 -1.25
CA TYR A 684 -1.03 12.40 -1.11
C TYR A 684 -1.44 11.50 -2.28
N ALA A 685 -1.85 12.08 -3.40
CA ALA A 685 -2.02 11.40 -4.68
C ALA A 685 -0.92 11.83 -5.65
N ALA A 686 -0.65 11.05 -6.70
CA ALA A 686 0.20 11.52 -7.77
C ALA A 686 -0.48 12.68 -8.52
N PRO A 687 0.26 13.71 -8.97
CA PRO A 687 -0.30 14.75 -9.82
C PRO A 687 -0.81 14.17 -11.15
N ALA A 688 -1.90 14.72 -11.71
CA ALA A 688 -2.30 14.44 -13.08
C ALA A 688 -1.89 15.61 -13.98
N VAL A 689 -1.40 15.29 -15.19
CA VAL A 689 -0.99 16.28 -16.21
C VAL A 689 -1.82 16.08 -17.45
N TYR A 690 -2.57 17.09 -17.84
CA TYR A 690 -3.58 17.01 -18.90
C TYR A 690 -3.71 18.31 -19.68
N GLU A 691 -4.36 18.23 -20.83
CA GLU A 691 -4.73 19.39 -21.64
C GLU A 691 -6.23 19.74 -21.48
N ALA A 692 -6.52 21.02 -21.37
CA ALA A 692 -7.88 21.54 -21.44
C ALA A 692 -7.88 22.93 -22.11
N GLY A 693 -8.69 23.08 -23.14
CA GLY A 693 -8.80 24.35 -23.88
C GLY A 693 -7.47 24.81 -24.53
N GLY A 694 -6.64 23.88 -24.99
CA GLY A 694 -5.35 24.15 -25.63
C GLY A 694 -4.25 24.57 -24.66
N ARG A 695 -4.39 24.31 -23.35
CA ARG A 695 -3.40 24.60 -22.31
C ARG A 695 -3.10 23.37 -21.49
N GLU A 696 -1.87 23.22 -21.07
CA GLU A 696 -1.43 22.17 -20.17
C GLU A 696 -1.64 22.55 -18.71
N PHE A 697 -2.17 21.62 -17.92
CA PHE A 697 -2.41 21.76 -16.49
C PHE A 697 -1.76 20.63 -15.70
N VAL A 698 -1.27 20.97 -14.50
CA VAL A 698 -0.86 20.01 -13.47
C VAL A 698 -1.82 20.14 -12.31
N VAL A 699 -2.61 19.09 -12.02
CA VAL A 699 -3.55 19.10 -10.89
C VAL A 699 -3.13 18.13 -9.80
N ILE A 700 -3.32 18.53 -8.55
CA ILE A 700 -3.04 17.71 -7.36
C ILE A 700 -4.25 17.70 -6.42
N THR A 701 -4.53 16.52 -5.86
CA THR A 701 -5.46 16.34 -4.74
C THR A 701 -4.78 16.79 -3.46
N ALA A 702 -5.13 17.98 -2.95
CA ALA A 702 -4.54 18.60 -1.78
C ALA A 702 -5.52 18.57 -0.61
N THR A 703 -5.59 17.43 0.09
CA THR A 703 -6.55 17.18 1.17
C THR A 703 -5.90 16.81 2.51
N GLY A 704 -4.59 16.69 2.57
CA GLY A 704 -3.85 16.50 3.81
C GLY A 704 -4.30 15.30 4.65
N GLY A 705 -4.01 15.35 5.95
CA GLY A 705 -4.39 14.32 6.92
C GLY A 705 -3.69 12.97 6.70
N GLY A 706 -4.33 11.90 7.14
CA GLY A 706 -3.84 10.53 6.92
C GLY A 706 -2.54 10.20 7.65
N LYS A 707 -1.78 9.25 7.12
CA LYS A 707 -0.59 8.66 7.78
C LYS A 707 0.62 9.58 7.90
N VAL A 708 0.73 10.63 7.07
CA VAL A 708 1.83 11.62 7.15
C VAL A 708 1.52 12.69 8.21
N GLY A 709 0.23 12.80 8.59
CA GLY A 709 -0.21 13.77 9.60
C GLY A 709 -0.58 15.14 9.02
N GLY A 710 -0.75 16.10 9.91
CA GLY A 710 -1.21 17.44 9.57
C GLY A 710 -2.73 17.57 9.42
N PRO A 711 -3.24 18.79 9.19
CA PRO A 711 -4.68 19.01 9.03
C PRO A 711 -5.20 18.40 7.73
N ALA A 712 -6.42 17.88 7.78
CA ALA A 712 -7.17 17.47 6.59
C ALA A 712 -7.95 18.63 5.99
N GLY A 713 -8.24 18.54 4.70
CA GLY A 713 -9.01 19.53 3.93
C GLY A 713 -9.74 18.89 2.75
N ASP A 714 -10.00 19.70 1.72
CA ASP A 714 -10.97 19.36 0.69
C ASP A 714 -10.63 19.88 -0.72
N ALA A 715 -9.37 20.30 -0.97
CA ALA A 715 -9.04 21.02 -2.20
C ALA A 715 -8.46 20.14 -3.32
N TYR A 716 -8.76 20.55 -4.53
CA TYR A 716 -8.01 20.24 -5.75
C TYR A 716 -7.36 21.51 -6.25
N VAL A 717 -6.07 21.46 -6.56
CA VAL A 717 -5.29 22.64 -6.98
C VAL A 717 -4.68 22.36 -8.34
N ALA A 718 -4.97 23.20 -9.32
CA ALA A 718 -4.36 23.12 -10.64
C ALA A 718 -3.39 24.27 -10.89
N PHE A 719 -2.30 23.95 -11.56
CA PHE A 719 -1.26 24.87 -11.99
C PHE A 719 -1.16 24.87 -13.52
N ALA A 720 -0.84 26.02 -14.10
CA ALA A 720 -0.62 26.18 -15.53
C ALA A 720 0.34 27.37 -15.76
N LEU A 721 0.87 27.49 -16.97
CA LEU A 721 1.58 28.72 -17.36
C LEU A 721 0.60 29.90 -17.45
N PRO A 722 1.04 31.15 -17.16
CA PRO A 722 0.23 32.33 -17.35
C PRO A 722 -0.28 32.43 -18.80
N VAL A 723 -1.52 32.90 -18.95
CA VAL A 723 -2.01 33.24 -20.29
C VAL A 723 -1.22 34.46 -20.78
N SER A 724 -0.44 34.28 -21.81
CA SER A 724 0.22 35.43 -22.46
C SER A 724 -0.84 36.46 -22.87
N ALA A 725 -0.76 37.69 -22.36
CA ALA A 725 -1.62 38.76 -22.85
C ALA A 725 -1.48 38.83 -24.38
N PRO A 726 -2.57 38.94 -25.15
CA PRO A 726 -2.46 39.12 -26.57
C PRO A 726 -1.50 40.32 -26.81
N SER A 727 -0.40 40.07 -27.53
CA SER A 727 0.50 41.13 -27.87
C SER A 727 -0.29 42.22 -28.59
N SER A 728 -0.51 43.35 -27.92
CA SER A 728 -0.96 44.55 -28.59
C SER A 728 0.10 44.88 -29.60
N ARG A 729 -0.07 44.40 -30.86
CA ARG A 729 0.72 44.92 -31.95
C ARG A 729 0.36 46.39 -32.12
N PRO A 730 1.35 47.26 -32.20
CA PRO A 730 1.15 48.66 -32.45
C PRO A 730 0.49 48.93 -33.83
#